data_2ec68c5d720a165e6b8590de1e1f2d63
#
_entry.id   2ec68c5d720a165e6b8590de1e1f2d63
#
_cell.length_a   1.000
_cell.length_b   1.000
_cell.length_c   1.000
_cell.angle_alpha   90.00
_cell.angle_beta   90.00
_cell.angle_gamma   90.00
#
_symmetry.space_group_name_H-M   'P 1'
#
loop_
_entity.id
_entity.type
_entity.pdbx_description
1 polymer ?
#
loop_
_entity_poly.entity_id
_entity_poly.type
_entity_poly.pdbx_seq_one_letter_code
_entity_poly.pdbx_strand_id
1 'polypeptide(L)'
;MIVKNEEKNLPRLLKSVEGCFDEIVIADTGSTDKTIEIAFEAGCKVFQFEWVDSFCKARNFAFSKATCDFVMWLDADDSLDSKEAFIKWRDHAMEFVDCWFATYHYAVDKDLNPVISFLRERVVRRSLNPQFQYDLHEGIIPQPGWSCNYATPWSVKHLRDAEDMKADRSRNINLLEKLVKAGNIDARMQFYYGKELFEAQRPHDAVAAFDKAILMIGLQQHDKVLTLQYGGYAALACFDQTKTEFVEQRLGYINRALDYAHEGIQLDSHRAEFHVLAGDAHLRAGNLRASIPYFAAAKACFQQGASGPYAPATYSFKPVYGEAPSLQLSKIYTHLGMLDKAKKEAQECIEAYNNEEARGVLSEVNRISMLVEIDNNQTQSEDIVFSCPPQQAYEFDEEIYKTKPLGGSETALVQMARLLKEKTGRNVIIFNQRAEELVADSGVKYVPNSKLATYFSQTKPRVHIAWRHNIKCTNAPTALWCHDLFTPGVESIHNFDKFLALSPFHKNYTMGLQGVPEDKIVITRNGIDPKKFAFEPKPKNPNKVVWLSSPDRGLERCMQVMDEVRKEFPETTLSVYYGIEGLYKYGPAMSALADKLKVMMAERPWVIYHGFVEQNKMYQDVSDAVVWCHPNNFIETFAITALETIANGIFPVVRRLGALQDTLREAEAKGQAMLLDYAWDDPNGIKLHADAVCDALRNKSWEKIVTGGPWFEKHAWSTIADEWIELFGLKQPERAFPQEMQMEASA
;
A
#
# COMPACT_ATOMS: atom_id res chain seq x y z
N MET A 1 3.85 44.40 9.60
CA MET A 1 3.87 42.97 9.96
C MET A 1 3.19 42.71 11.29
N ILE A 2 2.87 41.46 11.61
CA ILE A 2 2.46 41.00 12.94
C ILE A 2 3.55 40.10 13.49
N VAL A 3 3.81 40.14 14.79
CA VAL A 3 4.89 39.34 15.41
C VAL A 3 4.45 38.74 16.75
N LYS A 4 5.08 37.60 17.11
CA LYS A 4 5.01 37.00 18.44
C LYS A 4 6.22 36.07 18.64
N ASN A 5 7.16 36.46 19.53
CA ASN A 5 8.36 35.68 19.86
C ASN A 5 9.24 35.35 18.65
N GLU A 6 9.63 36.39 17.92
CA GLU A 6 10.39 36.33 16.65
C GLU A 6 11.85 36.82 16.81
N GLU A 7 12.45 36.76 18.01
CA GLU A 7 13.81 37.26 18.26
C GLU A 7 14.87 36.66 17.36
N LYS A 8 14.64 35.42 16.86
CA LYS A 8 15.53 34.71 15.93
C LYS A 8 15.40 35.18 14.47
N ASN A 9 14.16 35.41 14.02
CA ASN A 9 13.84 35.65 12.61
C ASN A 9 13.83 37.12 12.26
N LEU A 10 13.29 37.97 13.14
CA LEU A 10 13.10 39.40 12.89
C LEU A 10 14.41 40.14 12.48
N PRO A 11 15.58 39.88 13.08
CA PRO A 11 16.84 40.55 12.64
C PRO A 11 17.20 40.24 11.18
N ARG A 12 16.98 39.02 10.73
CA ARG A 12 17.25 38.61 9.34
C ARG A 12 16.31 39.31 8.36
N LEU A 13 15.02 39.38 8.66
CA LEU A 13 14.08 40.12 7.84
C LEU A 13 14.46 41.60 7.76
N LEU A 14 14.65 42.27 8.91
CA LEU A 14 14.98 43.71 8.97
C LEU A 14 16.24 44.03 8.17
N LYS A 15 17.27 43.19 8.22
CA LYS A 15 18.46 43.30 7.39
C LYS A 15 18.17 43.17 5.89
N SER A 16 17.28 42.27 5.49
CA SER A 16 16.94 42.04 4.07
C SER A 16 16.15 43.20 3.45
N VAL A 17 15.48 43.99 4.28
CA VAL A 17 14.63 45.13 3.86
C VAL A 17 15.18 46.50 4.24
N GLU A 18 16.43 46.57 4.69
CA GLU A 18 17.10 47.82 5.09
C GLU A 18 17.14 48.85 3.94
N GLY A 19 16.53 50.03 4.13
CA GLY A 19 16.42 51.06 3.12
C GLY A 19 15.33 50.82 2.07
N CYS A 20 14.52 49.79 2.19
CA CYS A 20 13.44 49.48 1.27
C CYS A 20 12.14 50.25 1.55
N PHE A 21 11.91 50.71 2.78
CA PHE A 21 10.64 51.28 3.24
C PHE A 21 10.89 52.61 4.01
N ASP A 22 9.93 53.54 3.89
CA ASP A 22 9.93 54.79 4.64
C ASP A 22 9.47 54.58 6.10
N GLU A 23 8.66 53.56 6.34
CA GLU A 23 8.27 53.13 7.68
C GLU A 23 8.08 51.63 7.77
N ILE A 24 8.37 51.06 8.93
CA ILE A 24 8.05 49.65 9.25
C ILE A 24 7.14 49.64 10.46
N VAL A 25 5.92 49.13 10.26
CA VAL A 25 4.88 49.02 11.29
C VAL A 25 4.77 47.57 11.77
N ILE A 26 4.86 47.38 13.09
CA ILE A 26 4.78 46.08 13.74
C ILE A 26 3.62 46.11 14.73
N ALA A 27 2.69 45.14 14.58
CA ALA A 27 1.70 44.82 15.61
C ALA A 27 2.21 43.60 16.40
N ASP A 28 2.60 43.82 17.63
CA ASP A 28 3.01 42.77 18.55
C ASP A 28 1.80 42.14 19.21
N THR A 29 1.67 40.79 19.09
CA THR A 29 0.54 40.04 19.61
C THR A 29 0.82 39.34 20.94
N GLY A 30 1.77 39.89 21.70
CA GLY A 30 2.13 39.43 23.05
C GLY A 30 3.43 38.63 23.09
N SER A 31 4.51 39.22 22.57
CA SER A 31 5.89 38.70 22.69
C SER A 31 6.39 38.76 24.12
N THR A 32 7.14 37.75 24.51
CA THR A 32 7.78 37.61 25.84
C THR A 32 9.31 37.52 25.75
N ASP A 33 9.84 37.47 24.55
CA ASP A 33 11.25 37.45 24.21
C ASP A 33 11.77 38.87 23.81
N LYS A 34 12.91 38.93 23.16
CA LYS A 34 13.51 40.22 22.73
C LYS A 34 12.93 40.83 21.46
N THR A 35 11.85 40.29 20.91
CA THR A 35 11.22 40.73 19.64
C THR A 35 10.96 42.24 19.64
N ILE A 36 10.36 42.77 20.73
CA ILE A 36 10.02 44.21 20.85
C ILE A 36 11.26 45.07 20.93
N GLU A 37 12.28 44.66 21.70
CA GLU A 37 13.58 45.36 21.84
C GLU A 37 14.25 45.50 20.48
N ILE A 38 14.38 44.38 19.73
CA ILE A 38 14.96 44.32 18.38
C ILE A 38 14.22 45.27 17.42
N ALA A 39 12.89 45.27 17.48
CA ALA A 39 12.07 46.11 16.62
C ALA A 39 12.29 47.61 16.90
N PHE A 40 12.37 48.02 18.17
CA PHE A 40 12.65 49.40 18.54
C PHE A 40 14.08 49.86 18.16
N GLU A 41 15.08 49.01 18.36
CA GLU A 41 16.48 49.29 17.96
C GLU A 41 16.60 49.49 16.44
N ALA A 42 15.80 48.77 15.65
CA ALA A 42 15.75 48.94 14.21
C ALA A 42 14.87 50.13 13.73
N GLY A 43 14.30 50.93 14.63
CA GLY A 43 13.51 52.10 14.30
C GLY A 43 12.08 51.77 13.85
N CYS A 44 11.55 50.61 14.13
CA CYS A 44 10.18 50.22 13.78
C CYS A 44 9.16 50.91 14.67
N LYS A 45 7.97 51.21 14.11
CA LYS A 45 6.79 51.65 14.86
C LYS A 45 6.07 50.42 15.44
N VAL A 46 6.18 50.17 16.73
CA VAL A 46 5.61 49.00 17.40
C VAL A 46 4.32 49.38 18.12
N PHE A 47 3.27 48.60 17.88
CA PHE A 47 1.94 48.73 18.51
C PHE A 47 1.55 47.41 19.14
N GLN A 48 0.98 47.45 20.35
CA GLN A 48 0.45 46.26 21.01
C GLN A 48 -0.94 45.91 20.46
N PHE A 49 -1.16 44.62 20.19
CA PHE A 49 -2.45 44.10 19.77
C PHE A 49 -2.81 42.86 20.60
N GLU A 50 -3.91 42.92 21.35
CA GLU A 50 -4.37 41.77 22.09
C GLU A 50 -4.86 40.66 21.13
N TRP A 51 -4.28 39.48 21.27
CA TRP A 51 -4.62 38.35 20.37
C TRP A 51 -6.05 37.89 20.56
N VAL A 52 -6.81 37.84 19.46
CA VAL A 52 -8.24 37.51 19.40
C VAL A 52 -8.53 36.32 18.48
N ASP A 53 -7.62 35.36 18.37
CA ASP A 53 -7.74 34.16 17.51
C ASP A 53 -8.00 34.52 16.01
N SER A 54 -7.46 35.66 15.52
CA SER A 54 -7.65 36.13 14.16
C SER A 54 -6.42 36.87 13.62
N PHE A 55 -5.74 36.25 12.66
CA PHE A 55 -4.62 36.85 11.93
C PHE A 55 -5.09 38.05 11.11
N CYS A 56 -6.25 37.95 10.48
CA CYS A 56 -6.88 39.02 9.73
C CYS A 56 -7.02 40.31 10.53
N LYS A 57 -7.55 40.23 11.76
CA LYS A 57 -7.72 41.40 12.61
C LYS A 57 -6.39 42.03 13.03
N ALA A 58 -5.39 41.21 13.35
CA ALA A 58 -4.07 41.68 13.70
C ALA A 58 -3.36 42.40 12.53
N ARG A 59 -3.46 41.83 11.29
CA ARG A 59 -2.90 42.47 10.09
C ARG A 59 -3.64 43.75 9.71
N ASN A 60 -4.97 43.76 9.78
CA ASN A 60 -5.77 44.94 9.52
C ASN A 60 -5.49 46.04 10.54
N PHE A 61 -5.26 45.69 11.80
CA PHE A 61 -4.77 46.64 12.81
C PHE A 61 -3.40 47.22 12.43
N ALA A 62 -2.42 46.40 12.03
CA ALA A 62 -1.12 46.87 11.59
C ALA A 62 -1.26 47.81 10.37
N PHE A 63 -2.09 47.44 9.38
CA PHE A 63 -2.36 48.26 8.20
C PHE A 63 -3.00 49.61 8.55
N SER A 64 -3.87 49.65 9.55
CA SER A 64 -4.51 50.93 10.02
C SER A 64 -3.50 51.91 10.63
N LYS A 65 -2.32 51.44 11.01
CA LYS A 65 -1.23 52.26 11.57
C LYS A 65 -0.26 52.79 10.52
N ALA A 66 -0.31 52.22 9.29
CA ALA A 66 0.53 52.67 8.19
C ALA A 66 0.09 54.06 7.66
N THR A 67 1.06 54.90 7.30
CA THR A 67 0.81 56.28 6.87
C THR A 67 1.23 56.56 5.43
N CYS A 68 2.07 55.71 4.81
CA CYS A 68 2.59 55.90 3.45
C CYS A 68 1.53 55.56 2.39
N ASP A 69 1.76 55.91 1.11
CA ASP A 69 0.80 55.75 0.00
C ASP A 69 0.58 54.31 -0.39
N PHE A 70 1.57 53.44 -0.24
CA PHE A 70 1.50 52.02 -0.46
C PHE A 70 1.82 51.25 0.82
N VAL A 71 1.19 50.11 0.99
CA VAL A 71 1.43 49.17 2.10
C VAL A 71 1.90 47.83 1.55
N MET A 72 2.97 47.30 2.16
CA MET A 72 3.45 45.94 1.90
C MET A 72 3.39 45.14 3.19
N TRP A 73 3.05 43.88 3.10
CA TRP A 73 3.10 42.98 4.25
C TRP A 73 4.20 41.92 4.09
N LEU A 74 4.87 41.64 5.19
CA LEU A 74 5.88 40.59 5.34
C LEU A 74 5.69 39.92 6.70
N ASP A 75 6.07 38.66 6.81
CA ASP A 75 6.16 37.94 8.07
C ASP A 75 7.59 38.01 8.63
N ALA A 76 7.77 37.83 9.93
CA ALA A 76 9.08 37.94 10.55
C ALA A 76 10.10 36.90 10.05
N ASP A 77 9.60 35.74 9.58
CA ASP A 77 10.34 34.65 8.99
C ASP A 77 10.50 34.74 7.45
N ASP A 78 10.01 35.83 6.83
CA ASP A 78 10.27 36.14 5.43
C ASP A 78 11.68 36.77 5.23
N SER A 79 12.14 36.78 3.98
CA SER A 79 13.32 37.47 3.52
C SER A 79 13.14 38.00 2.11
N LEU A 80 13.42 39.23 1.85
CA LEU A 80 13.45 39.78 0.50
C LEU A 80 14.69 39.26 -0.25
N ASP A 81 14.47 38.69 -1.45
CA ASP A 81 15.52 38.00 -2.21
C ASP A 81 16.59 38.99 -2.74
N SER A 82 16.16 40.18 -3.21
CA SER A 82 17.05 41.24 -3.65
C SER A 82 16.48 42.61 -3.31
N LYS A 83 17.11 43.29 -2.34
CA LYS A 83 16.73 44.67 -1.97
C LYS A 83 17.03 45.68 -3.07
N GLU A 84 18.08 45.51 -3.82
CA GLU A 84 18.46 46.39 -4.94
C GLU A 84 17.41 46.32 -6.05
N ALA A 85 16.96 45.10 -6.39
CA ALA A 85 15.91 44.90 -7.39
C ALA A 85 14.57 45.48 -6.92
N PHE A 86 14.24 45.33 -5.62
CA PHE A 86 13.04 45.89 -5.02
C PHE A 86 13.05 47.41 -5.06
N ILE A 87 14.15 48.07 -4.60
CA ILE A 87 14.29 49.52 -4.60
C ILE A 87 14.14 50.09 -6.02
N LYS A 88 14.81 49.49 -6.98
CA LYS A 88 14.72 49.91 -8.38
C LYS A 88 13.30 49.79 -8.91
N TRP A 89 12.60 48.66 -8.61
CA TRP A 89 11.21 48.48 -8.98
C TRP A 89 10.30 49.50 -8.28
N ARG A 90 10.46 49.72 -6.97
CA ARG A 90 9.69 50.67 -6.17
C ARG A 90 9.78 52.07 -6.78
N ASP A 91 10.96 52.54 -7.08
CA ASP A 91 11.23 53.89 -7.55
C ASP A 91 10.74 54.15 -8.99
N HIS A 92 10.51 53.09 -9.82
CA HIS A 92 10.19 53.25 -11.24
C HIS A 92 8.84 52.65 -11.67
N ALA A 93 8.28 51.70 -10.93
CA ALA A 93 7.11 50.94 -11.38
C ALA A 93 5.94 50.88 -10.38
N MET A 94 6.20 51.07 -9.08
CA MET A 94 5.20 50.81 -8.04
C MET A 94 3.92 51.62 -8.20
N GLU A 95 3.98 52.85 -8.67
CA GLU A 95 2.86 53.77 -8.77
C GLU A 95 1.87 53.47 -9.90
N PHE A 96 2.25 52.62 -10.87
CA PHE A 96 1.43 52.39 -12.09
C PHE A 96 0.16 51.57 -11.86
N VAL A 97 0.12 50.77 -10.79
CA VAL A 97 -1.08 49.95 -10.50
C VAL A 97 -1.41 50.00 -9.00
N ASP A 98 -2.60 49.54 -8.66
CA ASP A 98 -3.15 49.53 -7.32
C ASP A 98 -2.70 48.39 -6.46
N CYS A 99 -2.51 47.20 -7.06
CA CYS A 99 -2.13 45.99 -6.37
C CYS A 99 -1.05 45.19 -7.15
N TRP A 100 0.03 44.87 -6.48
CA TRP A 100 1.15 44.12 -7.03
C TRP A 100 1.24 42.74 -6.42
N PHE A 101 1.26 41.73 -7.28
CA PHE A 101 1.55 40.33 -6.92
C PHE A 101 3.04 40.10 -7.08
N ALA A 102 3.70 39.58 -6.03
CA ALA A 102 5.08 39.17 -6.08
C ALA A 102 5.24 37.66 -5.92
N THR A 103 6.30 37.11 -6.48
CA THR A 103 6.64 35.71 -6.28
C THR A 103 6.98 35.45 -4.83
N TYR A 104 6.31 34.45 -4.23
CA TYR A 104 6.55 33.97 -2.89
C TYR A 104 7.10 32.56 -2.92
N HIS A 105 8.34 32.38 -2.52
CA HIS A 105 9.00 31.10 -2.38
C HIS A 105 8.65 30.53 -1.01
N TYR A 106 7.54 29.79 -0.95
CA TYR A 106 6.96 29.25 0.28
C TYR A 106 7.81 28.14 0.90
N ALA A 107 8.51 27.36 0.09
CA ALA A 107 9.47 26.36 0.53
C ALA A 107 10.74 26.44 -0.32
N VAL A 108 11.88 26.30 0.33
CA VAL A 108 13.21 26.27 -0.28
C VAL A 108 13.95 25.01 0.16
N ASP A 109 14.91 24.57 -0.64
CA ASP A 109 15.83 23.48 -0.27
C ASP A 109 16.94 23.97 0.68
N LYS A 110 17.85 23.08 1.08
CA LYS A 110 19.00 23.40 1.95
C LYS A 110 19.95 24.48 1.38
N ASP A 111 19.92 24.64 0.06
CA ASP A 111 20.75 25.61 -0.67
C ASP A 111 19.96 26.88 -1.02
N LEU A 112 18.78 27.07 -0.41
CA LEU A 112 17.82 28.16 -0.58
C LEU A 112 17.25 28.28 -2.00
N ASN A 113 17.28 27.21 -2.82
CA ASN A 113 16.61 27.16 -4.09
C ASN A 113 15.11 26.93 -3.91
N PRO A 114 14.25 27.63 -4.68
CA PRO A 114 12.81 27.48 -4.55
C PRO A 114 12.33 26.07 -4.93
N VAL A 115 11.60 25.42 -4.02
CA VAL A 115 10.92 24.14 -4.25
C VAL A 115 9.44 24.37 -4.51
N ILE A 116 8.79 25.25 -3.72
CA ILE A 116 7.37 25.60 -3.89
C ILE A 116 7.27 27.12 -4.00
N SER A 117 6.66 27.60 -5.08
CA SER A 117 6.48 29.03 -5.33
C SER A 117 5.09 29.32 -5.85
N PHE A 118 4.55 30.48 -5.49
CA PHE A 118 3.29 31.01 -6.01
C PHE A 118 3.26 32.53 -5.87
N LEU A 119 2.26 33.15 -6.49
CA LEU A 119 2.09 34.59 -6.45
C LEU A 119 1.25 34.99 -5.23
N ARG A 120 1.68 36.06 -4.53
CA ARG A 120 0.92 36.65 -3.43
C ARG A 120 0.79 38.17 -3.65
N GLU A 121 -0.36 38.69 -3.30
CA GLU A 121 -0.62 40.12 -3.20
C GLU A 121 0.27 40.71 -2.10
N ARG A 122 1.27 41.48 -2.48
CA ARG A 122 2.28 41.96 -1.52
C ARG A 122 2.25 43.46 -1.32
N VAL A 123 2.04 44.25 -2.36
CA VAL A 123 2.04 45.71 -2.28
C VAL A 123 0.70 46.24 -2.79
N VAL A 124 0.04 47.07 -1.98
CA VAL A 124 -1.29 47.60 -2.29
C VAL A 124 -1.37 49.06 -1.96
N ARG A 125 -2.04 49.84 -2.80
CA ARG A 125 -2.29 51.28 -2.60
C ARG A 125 -3.18 51.49 -1.35
N ARG A 126 -2.66 52.21 -0.34
CA ARG A 126 -3.31 52.38 0.95
C ARG A 126 -4.65 53.15 0.85
N SER A 127 -4.78 54.10 -0.08
CA SER A 127 -6.04 54.90 -0.27
C SER A 127 -7.25 54.03 -0.67
N LEU A 128 -7.02 52.80 -1.15
CA LEU A 128 -8.08 51.83 -1.43
C LEU A 128 -8.61 51.12 -0.20
N ASN A 129 -8.04 51.41 0.98
CA ASN A 129 -8.37 50.75 2.25
C ASN A 129 -8.33 49.22 2.18
N PRO A 130 -7.16 48.64 1.76
CA PRO A 130 -7.05 47.19 1.62
C PRO A 130 -7.28 46.48 2.95
N GLN A 131 -8.09 45.44 2.92
CA GLN A 131 -8.43 44.63 4.10
C GLN A 131 -8.08 43.17 3.87
N PHE A 132 -7.35 42.57 4.82
CA PHE A 132 -7.22 41.11 4.89
C PHE A 132 -8.61 40.49 5.20
N GLN A 133 -8.85 39.36 4.59
CA GLN A 133 -10.03 38.53 4.82
C GLN A 133 -9.59 37.17 5.35
N TYR A 134 -10.47 36.48 6.05
CA TYR A 134 -10.28 35.18 6.73
C TYR A 134 -9.40 35.25 7.97
N ASP A 135 -9.85 34.59 9.04
CA ASP A 135 -9.16 34.59 10.34
C ASP A 135 -7.85 33.77 10.32
N LEU A 136 -7.77 32.79 9.40
CA LEU A 136 -6.59 31.96 9.14
C LEU A 136 -6.40 31.86 7.62
N HIS A 137 -5.15 31.73 7.17
CA HIS A 137 -4.77 31.78 5.74
C HIS A 137 -5.31 33.03 5.05
N GLU A 138 -5.19 34.12 5.75
CA GLU A 138 -5.66 35.43 5.37
C GLU A 138 -4.98 35.94 4.10
N GLY A 139 -5.69 36.76 3.34
CA GLY A 139 -5.20 37.40 2.12
C GLY A 139 -6.00 38.65 1.80
N ILE A 140 -5.41 39.52 0.99
CA ILE A 140 -6.10 40.69 0.44
C ILE A 140 -6.71 40.28 -0.89
N ILE A 141 -8.04 40.35 -1.02
CA ILE A 141 -8.72 40.06 -2.26
C ILE A 141 -8.90 41.35 -3.02
N PRO A 142 -8.23 41.54 -4.20
CA PRO A 142 -8.44 42.71 -5.03
C PRO A 142 -9.92 42.91 -5.38
N GLN A 143 -10.41 44.12 -5.21
CA GLN A 143 -11.81 44.43 -5.50
C GLN A 143 -12.00 44.75 -6.99
N PRO A 144 -13.24 44.59 -7.54
CA PRO A 144 -13.52 45.00 -8.90
C PRO A 144 -13.15 46.47 -9.13
N GLY A 145 -12.39 46.72 -10.20
CA GLY A 145 -11.89 48.03 -10.55
C GLY A 145 -10.45 48.35 -10.07
N TRP A 146 -9.84 47.49 -9.23
CA TRP A 146 -8.44 47.64 -8.93
C TRP A 146 -7.57 47.20 -10.11
N SER A 147 -6.58 48.02 -10.44
CA SER A 147 -5.53 47.64 -11.40
C SER A 147 -4.50 46.73 -10.72
N CYS A 148 -4.21 45.59 -11.33
CA CYS A 148 -3.31 44.58 -10.77
C CYS A 148 -2.21 44.22 -11.76
N ASN A 149 -0.97 43.98 -11.29
CA ASN A 149 0.14 43.51 -12.12
C ASN A 149 1.13 42.67 -11.28
N TYR A 150 2.14 42.11 -11.94
CA TYR A 150 3.18 41.28 -11.32
C TYR A 150 4.45 42.09 -11.08
N ALA A 151 4.96 42.02 -9.87
CA ALA A 151 6.21 42.67 -9.49
C ALA A 151 7.38 41.76 -9.84
N THR A 152 8.27 42.23 -10.67
CA THR A 152 9.51 41.56 -11.10
C THR A 152 10.65 42.60 -11.15
N PRO A 153 11.90 42.24 -10.95
CA PRO A 153 12.49 40.92 -10.77
C PRO A 153 12.79 40.53 -9.31
N TRP A 154 12.03 40.97 -8.34
CA TRP A 154 12.20 40.61 -6.93
C TRP A 154 11.18 39.58 -6.43
N SER A 155 11.54 38.90 -5.35
CA SER A 155 10.71 37.86 -4.73
C SER A 155 10.87 37.86 -3.21
N VAL A 156 10.01 37.15 -2.51
CA VAL A 156 10.07 36.94 -1.06
C VAL A 156 10.27 35.45 -0.79
N LYS A 157 11.24 35.11 0.05
CA LYS A 157 11.50 33.74 0.54
C LYS A 157 10.99 33.59 1.96
N HIS A 158 10.30 32.48 2.22
CA HIS A 158 9.84 32.09 3.54
C HIS A 158 10.84 31.09 4.14
N LEU A 159 11.41 31.43 5.27
CA LEU A 159 12.56 30.72 5.87
C LEU A 159 12.20 30.24 7.28
N ARG A 160 11.54 29.10 7.37
CA ARG A 160 11.02 28.50 8.61
C ARG A 160 11.79 27.27 9.05
N ASP A 161 11.85 27.05 10.36
CA ASP A 161 12.32 25.83 10.99
C ASP A 161 11.21 24.78 11.08
N ALA A 162 11.61 23.48 11.07
CA ALA A 162 10.68 22.35 11.11
C ALA A 162 9.88 22.29 12.44
N GLU A 163 10.46 22.76 13.56
CA GLU A 163 9.80 22.80 14.86
C GLU A 163 8.68 23.85 14.91
N ASP A 164 8.93 25.04 14.35
CA ASP A 164 7.96 26.13 14.25
C ASP A 164 6.76 25.69 13.39
N MET A 165 7.02 25.01 12.28
CA MET A 165 5.95 24.46 11.41
C MET A 165 5.03 23.50 12.15
N LYS A 166 5.56 22.68 13.06
CA LYS A 166 4.75 21.70 13.82
C LYS A 166 3.87 22.39 14.87
N ALA A 167 4.41 23.40 15.57
CA ALA A 167 3.66 24.16 16.57
C ALA A 167 2.50 24.94 15.93
N ASP A 168 2.75 25.59 14.80
CA ASP A 168 1.74 26.33 14.06
C ASP A 168 0.61 25.46 13.53
N ARG A 169 0.93 24.28 13.03
CA ARG A 169 -0.07 23.33 12.53
C ARG A 169 -1.06 22.93 13.64
N SER A 170 -0.56 22.63 14.83
CA SER A 170 -1.42 22.30 15.98
C SER A 170 -2.35 23.44 16.37
N ARG A 171 -1.86 24.69 16.34
CA ARG A 171 -2.64 25.91 16.56
C ARG A 171 -3.73 26.07 15.49
N ASN A 172 -3.35 25.92 14.20
CA ASN A 172 -4.25 26.09 13.06
C ASN A 172 -5.38 25.06 13.10
N ILE A 173 -5.09 23.79 13.36
CA ILE A 173 -6.10 22.74 13.50
C ILE A 173 -7.10 23.12 14.62
N ASN A 174 -6.61 23.54 15.80
CA ASN A 174 -7.45 23.90 16.92
C ASN A 174 -8.40 25.08 16.60
N LEU A 175 -7.91 26.09 15.86
CA LEU A 175 -8.73 27.20 15.41
C LEU A 175 -9.83 26.74 14.44
N LEU A 176 -9.46 25.94 13.44
CA LEU A 176 -10.40 25.43 12.45
C LEU A 176 -11.42 24.46 13.07
N GLU A 177 -11.03 23.62 14.03
CA GLU A 177 -11.97 22.77 14.77
C GLU A 177 -13.00 23.57 15.57
N LYS A 178 -12.62 24.73 16.15
CA LYS A 178 -13.56 25.64 16.79
C LYS A 178 -14.60 26.16 15.79
N LEU A 179 -14.17 26.57 14.58
CA LEU A 179 -15.08 27.06 13.53
C LEU A 179 -16.01 25.96 13.03
N VAL A 180 -15.51 24.73 12.84
CA VAL A 180 -16.31 23.56 12.44
C VAL A 180 -17.38 23.26 13.48
N LYS A 181 -17.01 23.22 14.78
CA LYS A 181 -17.94 22.95 15.89
C LYS A 181 -19.02 24.04 16.05
N ALA A 182 -18.66 25.30 15.76
CA ALA A 182 -19.58 26.42 15.80
C ALA A 182 -20.51 26.50 14.57
N GLY A 183 -20.28 25.70 13.54
CA GLY A 183 -21.01 25.77 12.27
C GLY A 183 -20.71 27.01 11.42
N ASN A 184 -19.64 27.75 11.74
CA ASN A 184 -19.26 29.03 11.13
C ASN A 184 -18.10 28.90 10.15
N ILE A 185 -17.89 27.72 9.56
CA ILE A 185 -16.83 27.47 8.60
C ILE A 185 -17.35 27.62 7.17
N ASP A 186 -16.70 28.44 6.35
CA ASP A 186 -16.96 28.53 4.92
C ASP A 186 -16.23 27.46 4.10
N ALA A 187 -16.49 27.39 2.80
CA ALA A 187 -15.91 26.38 1.91
C ALA A 187 -14.38 26.47 1.82
N ARG A 188 -13.82 27.69 1.82
CA ARG A 188 -12.37 27.91 1.80
C ARG A 188 -11.72 27.45 3.11
N MET A 189 -12.27 27.80 4.25
CA MET A 189 -11.75 27.36 5.55
C MET A 189 -11.91 25.85 5.75
N GLN A 190 -12.98 25.26 5.20
CA GLN A 190 -13.18 23.81 5.19
C GLN A 190 -12.09 23.09 4.38
N PHE A 191 -11.67 23.67 3.23
CA PHE A 191 -10.51 23.18 2.48
C PHE A 191 -9.24 23.25 3.32
N TYR A 192 -8.93 24.40 3.94
CA TYR A 192 -7.73 24.53 4.77
C TYR A 192 -7.75 23.60 5.98
N TYR A 193 -8.93 23.34 6.56
CA TYR A 193 -9.06 22.32 7.60
C TYR A 193 -8.65 20.94 7.12
N GLY A 194 -9.10 20.51 5.94
CA GLY A 194 -8.65 19.27 5.31
C GLY A 194 -7.14 19.25 5.07
N LYS A 195 -6.59 20.37 4.58
CA LYS A 195 -5.13 20.49 4.32
C LYS A 195 -4.31 20.36 5.61
N GLU A 196 -4.67 21.07 6.68
CA GLU A 196 -3.97 21.00 7.97
C GLU A 196 -4.06 19.58 8.57
N LEU A 197 -5.21 18.90 8.46
CA LEU A 197 -5.39 17.51 8.89
C LEU A 197 -4.49 16.56 8.09
N PHE A 198 -4.42 16.72 6.78
CA PHE A 198 -3.57 15.90 5.92
C PHE A 198 -2.09 16.05 6.27
N GLU A 199 -1.62 17.28 6.40
CA GLU A 199 -0.25 17.57 6.81
C GLU A 199 0.07 17.11 8.25
N ALA A 200 -0.94 17.01 9.13
CA ALA A 200 -0.83 16.40 10.45
C ALA A 200 -0.88 14.87 10.46
N GLN A 201 -0.79 14.22 9.30
CA GLN A 201 -0.85 12.75 9.15
C GLN A 201 -2.18 12.13 9.62
N ARG A 202 -3.29 12.88 9.47
CA ARG A 202 -4.67 12.44 9.74
C ARG A 202 -5.46 12.32 8.42
N PRO A 203 -5.07 11.43 7.49
CA PRO A 203 -5.63 11.42 6.13
C PRO A 203 -7.11 11.03 6.10
N HIS A 204 -7.61 10.18 7.01
CA HIS A 204 -9.01 9.81 7.08
C HIS A 204 -9.91 11.02 7.40
N ASP A 205 -9.51 11.84 8.37
CA ASP A 205 -10.22 13.05 8.73
C ASP A 205 -10.12 14.09 7.60
N ALA A 206 -8.95 14.15 6.94
CA ALA A 206 -8.72 15.05 5.82
C ALA A 206 -9.63 14.75 4.62
N VAL A 207 -9.78 13.48 4.22
CA VAL A 207 -10.69 13.07 3.13
C VAL A 207 -12.12 13.55 3.44
N ALA A 208 -12.60 13.29 4.66
CA ALA A 208 -13.94 13.73 5.07
C ALA A 208 -14.11 15.26 5.03
N ALA A 209 -13.04 16.00 5.38
CA ALA A 209 -13.06 17.46 5.32
C ALA A 209 -13.07 17.98 3.87
N PHE A 210 -12.30 17.37 2.97
CA PHE A 210 -12.26 17.72 1.54
C PHE A 210 -13.58 17.37 0.84
N ASP A 211 -14.15 16.20 1.12
CA ASP A 211 -15.48 15.81 0.61
C ASP A 211 -16.54 16.85 0.95
N LYS A 212 -16.51 17.34 2.20
CA LYS A 212 -17.42 18.38 2.64
C LYS A 212 -17.13 19.71 1.94
N ALA A 213 -15.87 20.12 1.77
CA ALA A 213 -15.50 21.37 1.13
C ALA A 213 -16.02 21.45 -0.32
N ILE A 214 -15.91 20.37 -1.10
CA ILE A 214 -16.38 20.30 -2.49
C ILE A 214 -17.88 20.53 -2.60
N LEU A 215 -18.65 20.06 -1.64
CA LEU A 215 -20.11 20.16 -1.62
C LEU A 215 -20.61 21.54 -1.13
N MET A 216 -19.74 22.36 -0.53
CA MET A 216 -20.11 23.66 0.01
C MET A 216 -20.22 24.71 -1.10
N ILE A 217 -21.26 25.55 -1.00
CA ILE A 217 -21.43 26.70 -1.90
C ILE A 217 -20.33 27.74 -1.62
N GLY A 218 -19.81 28.34 -2.69
CA GLY A 218 -18.84 29.45 -2.61
C GLY A 218 -17.37 29.01 -2.63
N LEU A 219 -17.07 27.71 -2.82
CA LEU A 219 -15.69 27.27 -3.05
C LEU A 219 -15.19 27.87 -4.37
N GLN A 220 -14.18 28.73 -4.26
CA GLN A 220 -13.55 29.36 -5.43
C GLN A 220 -12.86 28.30 -6.29
N GLN A 221 -12.80 28.52 -7.61
CA GLN A 221 -12.27 27.52 -8.54
C GLN A 221 -10.80 27.15 -8.24
N HIS A 222 -10.00 28.11 -7.81
CA HIS A 222 -8.64 27.86 -7.34
C HIS A 222 -8.60 26.90 -6.14
N ASP A 223 -9.40 27.17 -5.12
CA ASP A 223 -9.48 26.33 -3.93
C ASP A 223 -10.07 24.95 -4.26
N LYS A 224 -10.97 24.87 -5.26
CA LYS A 224 -11.51 23.59 -5.76
C LYS A 224 -10.40 22.73 -6.37
N VAL A 225 -9.53 23.30 -7.19
CA VAL A 225 -8.37 22.60 -7.77
C VAL A 225 -7.49 22.01 -6.68
N LEU A 226 -7.14 22.81 -5.66
CA LEU A 226 -6.33 22.34 -4.54
C LEU A 226 -7.07 21.30 -3.69
N THR A 227 -8.38 21.45 -3.48
CA THR A 227 -9.20 20.48 -2.73
C THR A 227 -9.18 19.12 -3.41
N LEU A 228 -9.32 19.07 -4.73
CA LEU A 228 -9.27 17.84 -5.51
C LEU A 228 -7.89 17.21 -5.44
N GLN A 229 -6.83 18.01 -5.55
CA GLN A 229 -5.45 17.52 -5.49
C GLN A 229 -5.11 16.93 -4.11
N TYR A 230 -5.30 17.71 -3.04
CA TYR A 230 -5.00 17.26 -1.68
C TYR A 230 -5.94 16.13 -1.22
N GLY A 231 -7.22 16.18 -1.60
CA GLY A 231 -8.18 15.11 -1.33
C GLY A 231 -7.78 13.77 -1.94
N GLY A 232 -7.30 13.81 -3.19
CA GLY A 232 -6.79 12.62 -3.87
C GLY A 232 -5.56 12.04 -3.18
N TYR A 233 -4.57 12.84 -2.83
CA TYR A 233 -3.41 12.35 -2.10
C TYR A 233 -3.75 11.90 -0.67
N ALA A 234 -4.71 12.53 -0.01
CA ALA A 234 -5.22 12.06 1.28
C ALA A 234 -5.89 10.68 1.15
N ALA A 235 -6.66 10.45 0.09
CA ALA A 235 -7.26 9.15 -0.19
C ALA A 235 -6.19 8.06 -0.43
N LEU A 236 -5.12 8.37 -1.19
CA LEU A 236 -3.98 7.45 -1.35
C LEU A 236 -3.26 7.18 -0.02
N ALA A 237 -3.09 8.19 0.82
CA ALA A 237 -2.52 8.01 2.16
C ALA A 237 -3.42 7.13 3.05
N CYS A 238 -4.75 7.25 2.96
CA CYS A 238 -5.68 6.35 3.63
C CYS A 238 -5.49 4.90 3.15
N PHE A 239 -5.34 4.69 1.83
CA PHE A 239 -5.04 3.37 1.28
C PHE A 239 -3.75 2.81 1.88
N ASP A 240 -2.67 3.60 1.93
CA ASP A 240 -1.37 3.17 2.44
C ASP A 240 -1.40 2.87 3.96
N GLN A 241 -2.19 3.61 4.75
CA GLN A 241 -2.36 3.42 6.19
C GLN A 241 -3.36 2.29 6.53
N THR A 242 -4.27 1.96 5.62
CA THR A 242 -5.26 0.90 5.84
C THR A 242 -4.59 -0.46 5.68
N LYS A 243 -4.76 -1.32 6.68
CA LYS A 243 -4.18 -2.66 6.65
C LYS A 243 -4.63 -3.47 5.45
N THR A 244 -3.75 -4.34 4.98
CA THR A 244 -3.96 -5.13 3.74
C THR A 244 -5.18 -6.06 3.79
N GLU A 245 -5.59 -6.48 4.98
CA GLU A 245 -6.80 -7.29 5.17
C GLU A 245 -8.11 -6.56 4.88
N PHE A 246 -8.13 -5.22 4.88
CA PHE A 246 -9.32 -4.41 4.57
C PHE A 246 -9.39 -4.04 3.08
N VAL A 247 -9.46 -5.06 2.22
CA VAL A 247 -9.39 -4.89 0.75
C VAL A 247 -10.47 -3.98 0.21
N GLU A 248 -11.73 -4.16 0.63
CA GLU A 248 -12.84 -3.32 0.15
C GLU A 248 -12.67 -1.86 0.53
N GLN A 249 -12.24 -1.60 1.77
CA GLN A 249 -11.96 -0.26 2.25
C GLN A 249 -10.78 0.36 1.48
N ARG A 250 -9.71 -0.41 1.26
CA ARG A 250 -8.57 0.04 0.45
C ARG A 250 -8.99 0.38 -0.98
N LEU A 251 -9.78 -0.47 -1.63
CA LEU A 251 -10.32 -0.20 -2.97
C LEU A 251 -11.25 1.01 -2.99
N GLY A 252 -12.01 1.24 -1.93
CA GLY A 252 -12.81 2.44 -1.74
C GLY A 252 -11.96 3.72 -1.79
N TYR A 253 -10.79 3.72 -1.14
CA TYR A 253 -9.86 4.86 -1.20
C TYR A 253 -9.21 5.03 -2.57
N ILE A 254 -8.89 3.95 -3.28
CA ILE A 254 -8.40 4.03 -4.67
C ILE A 254 -9.47 4.68 -5.57
N ASN A 255 -10.71 4.21 -5.49
CA ASN A 255 -11.82 4.78 -6.27
C ASN A 255 -12.01 6.26 -5.94
N ARG A 256 -11.94 6.62 -4.65
CA ARG A 256 -12.05 8.02 -4.24
C ARG A 256 -10.91 8.88 -4.79
N ALA A 257 -9.67 8.38 -4.78
CA ALA A 257 -8.53 9.07 -5.38
C ALA A 257 -8.72 9.26 -6.90
N LEU A 258 -9.25 8.26 -7.60
CA LEU A 258 -9.57 8.34 -9.02
C LEU A 258 -10.69 9.35 -9.30
N ASP A 259 -11.74 9.42 -8.47
CA ASP A 259 -12.80 10.41 -8.60
C ASP A 259 -12.23 11.83 -8.52
N TYR A 260 -11.40 12.11 -7.52
CA TYR A 260 -10.71 13.40 -7.37
C TYR A 260 -9.82 13.73 -8.59
N ALA A 261 -9.05 12.75 -9.05
CA ALA A 261 -8.16 12.92 -10.19
C ALA A 261 -8.93 13.20 -11.48
N HIS A 262 -10.00 12.46 -11.76
CA HIS A 262 -10.79 12.60 -12.96
C HIS A 262 -11.56 13.94 -12.97
N GLU A 263 -12.15 14.35 -11.84
CA GLU A 263 -12.76 15.68 -11.73
C GLU A 263 -11.72 16.79 -11.94
N GLY A 264 -10.52 16.61 -11.39
CA GLY A 264 -9.40 17.53 -11.59
C GLY A 264 -8.94 17.61 -13.06
N ILE A 265 -8.83 16.47 -13.76
CA ILE A 265 -8.50 16.42 -15.20
C ILE A 265 -9.59 17.11 -16.03
N GLN A 266 -10.86 16.93 -15.69
CA GLN A 266 -11.96 17.64 -16.38
C GLN A 266 -11.90 19.15 -16.17
N LEU A 267 -11.45 19.58 -15.00
CA LEU A 267 -11.32 21.00 -14.66
C LEU A 267 -10.11 21.65 -15.32
N ASP A 268 -8.96 20.96 -15.35
CA ASP A 268 -7.71 21.40 -15.95
C ASP A 268 -6.87 20.19 -16.44
N SER A 269 -7.06 19.82 -17.70
CA SER A 269 -6.37 18.68 -18.33
C SER A 269 -4.86 18.86 -18.54
N HIS A 270 -4.34 20.09 -18.39
CA HIS A 270 -2.92 20.40 -18.53
C HIS A 270 -2.16 20.34 -17.20
N ARG A 271 -2.85 19.99 -16.13
CA ARG A 271 -2.27 19.89 -14.80
C ARG A 271 -1.76 18.49 -14.51
N ALA A 272 -0.43 18.33 -14.56
CA ALA A 272 0.23 17.03 -14.43
C ALA A 272 -0.08 16.33 -13.09
N GLU A 273 -0.32 17.10 -12.01
CA GLU A 273 -0.62 16.55 -10.68
C GLU A 273 -1.82 15.61 -10.69
N PHE A 274 -2.88 15.91 -11.46
CA PHE A 274 -4.06 15.03 -11.54
C PHE A 274 -3.79 13.76 -12.35
N HIS A 275 -2.99 13.86 -13.39
CA HIS A 275 -2.57 12.70 -14.14
C HIS A 275 -1.65 11.79 -13.31
N VAL A 276 -0.69 12.37 -12.57
CA VAL A 276 0.15 11.59 -11.64
C VAL A 276 -0.70 10.94 -10.56
N LEU A 277 -1.65 11.66 -9.98
CA LEU A 277 -2.58 11.12 -8.98
C LEU A 277 -3.36 9.91 -9.48
N ALA A 278 -3.91 9.98 -10.70
CA ALA A 278 -4.60 8.84 -11.31
C ALA A 278 -3.65 7.67 -11.60
N GLY A 279 -2.45 7.97 -12.12
CA GLY A 279 -1.41 6.97 -12.34
C GLY A 279 -1.01 6.24 -11.06
N ASP A 280 -0.79 6.99 -9.99
CA ASP A 280 -0.45 6.48 -8.65
C ASP A 280 -1.58 5.64 -8.04
N ALA A 281 -2.83 6.04 -8.23
CA ALA A 281 -3.99 5.26 -7.79
C ALA A 281 -4.03 3.89 -8.50
N HIS A 282 -3.83 3.86 -9.82
CA HIS A 282 -3.76 2.61 -10.57
C HIS A 282 -2.56 1.75 -10.17
N LEU A 283 -1.39 2.35 -9.87
CA LEU A 283 -0.22 1.60 -9.37
C LEU A 283 -0.52 0.92 -8.03
N ARG A 284 -1.12 1.64 -7.07
CA ARG A 284 -1.50 1.08 -5.76
C ARG A 284 -2.57 0.00 -5.87
N ALA A 285 -3.44 0.10 -6.87
CA ALA A 285 -4.40 -0.95 -7.22
C ALA A 285 -3.76 -2.15 -7.92
N GLY A 286 -2.46 -2.11 -8.25
CA GLY A 286 -1.77 -3.14 -9.02
C GLY A 286 -2.03 -3.09 -10.54
N ASN A 287 -2.75 -2.08 -11.03
CA ASN A 287 -3.13 -1.92 -12.44
C ASN A 287 -2.04 -1.21 -13.25
N LEU A 288 -0.87 -1.85 -13.40
CA LEU A 288 0.29 -1.26 -14.06
C LEU A 288 -0.02 -0.71 -15.47
N ARG A 289 -0.75 -1.48 -16.28
CA ARG A 289 -1.09 -1.06 -17.65
C ARG A 289 -2.00 0.15 -17.68
N ALA A 290 -2.96 0.24 -16.76
CA ALA A 290 -3.88 1.37 -16.68
C ALA A 290 -3.18 2.65 -16.22
N SER A 291 -2.07 2.58 -15.50
CA SER A 291 -1.30 3.74 -15.05
C SER A 291 -0.49 4.41 -16.17
N ILE A 292 -0.10 3.66 -17.22
CA ILE A 292 0.76 4.14 -18.32
C ILE A 292 0.20 5.41 -19.00
N PRO A 293 -1.06 5.45 -19.49
CA PRO A 293 -1.57 6.62 -20.18
C PRO A 293 -1.58 7.88 -19.31
N TYR A 294 -1.77 7.72 -18.01
CA TYR A 294 -1.77 8.84 -17.08
C TYR A 294 -0.36 9.42 -16.87
N PHE A 295 0.66 8.58 -16.64
CA PHE A 295 2.04 9.08 -16.56
C PHE A 295 2.53 9.64 -17.88
N ALA A 296 2.13 9.07 -19.02
CA ALA A 296 2.44 9.62 -20.34
C ALA A 296 1.77 10.99 -20.55
N ALA A 297 0.52 11.17 -20.11
CA ALA A 297 -0.17 12.46 -20.14
C ALA A 297 0.51 13.50 -19.23
N ALA A 298 0.91 13.11 -18.02
CA ALA A 298 1.65 13.99 -17.11
C ALA A 298 2.96 14.49 -17.73
N LYS A 299 3.71 13.59 -18.40
CA LYS A 299 4.93 13.93 -19.15
C LYS A 299 4.64 14.89 -20.32
N ALA A 300 3.53 14.70 -21.03
CA ALA A 300 3.11 15.58 -22.12
C ALA A 300 2.74 16.99 -21.63
N CYS A 301 2.18 17.14 -20.45
CA CYS A 301 1.91 18.45 -19.83
C CYS A 301 3.18 19.28 -19.67
N PHE A 302 4.31 18.68 -19.34
CA PHE A 302 5.61 19.37 -19.26
C PHE A 302 6.07 19.90 -20.64
N GLN A 303 5.92 19.10 -21.68
CA GLN A 303 6.38 19.46 -23.03
C GLN A 303 5.58 20.63 -23.65
N GLN A 304 4.34 20.80 -23.24
CA GLN A 304 3.48 21.90 -23.73
C GLN A 304 3.69 23.22 -22.96
N GLY A 305 4.54 23.21 -21.92
CA GLY A 305 4.64 24.30 -20.94
C GLY A 305 3.36 24.38 -20.11
N ALA A 306 3.47 24.61 -18.80
CA ALA A 306 2.32 24.75 -17.89
C ALA A 306 1.46 25.98 -18.28
N SER A 307 0.65 25.85 -19.34
CA SER A 307 -0.06 26.94 -20.01
C SER A 307 -1.59 26.87 -19.84
N GLY A 308 -2.06 26.14 -18.84
CA GLY A 308 -3.48 26.11 -18.50
C GLY A 308 -3.98 27.47 -17.96
N PRO A 309 -5.30 27.72 -17.96
CA PRO A 309 -5.88 28.97 -17.49
C PRO A 309 -5.57 29.30 -16.02
N TYR A 310 -4.97 28.35 -15.28
CA TYR A 310 -4.58 28.48 -13.87
C TYR A 310 -3.06 28.41 -13.64
N ALA A 311 -2.27 28.33 -14.71
CA ALA A 311 -0.83 28.08 -14.67
C ALA A 311 0.01 29.06 -13.82
N PRO A 312 -0.27 30.36 -13.75
CA PRO A 312 0.57 31.28 -12.98
C PRO A 312 0.23 31.39 -11.50
N ALA A 313 -0.97 30.95 -11.07
CA ALA A 313 -1.53 31.28 -9.75
C ALA A 313 -1.53 30.12 -8.75
N THR A 314 -1.19 28.89 -9.19
CA THR A 314 -1.35 27.71 -8.37
C THR A 314 -0.02 27.00 -8.10
N TYR A 315 0.06 26.36 -6.93
CA TYR A 315 1.13 25.43 -6.57
C TYR A 315 1.40 24.45 -7.69
N SER A 316 2.56 24.53 -8.32
CA SER A 316 3.05 23.49 -9.21
C SER A 316 4.23 22.77 -8.56
N PHE A 317 4.15 21.44 -8.48
CA PHE A 317 5.24 20.61 -7.99
C PHE A 317 6.08 20.14 -9.17
N LYS A 318 7.19 20.84 -9.44
CA LYS A 318 8.04 20.61 -10.62
C LYS A 318 8.33 19.14 -10.96
N PRO A 319 8.64 18.24 -10.00
CA PRO A 319 8.94 16.84 -10.32
C PRO A 319 7.82 16.11 -11.05
N VAL A 320 6.54 16.45 -10.85
CA VAL A 320 5.42 15.77 -11.52
C VAL A 320 5.30 16.09 -13.02
N TYR A 321 5.99 17.14 -13.49
CA TYR A 321 5.99 17.57 -14.87
C TYR A 321 7.10 16.93 -15.73
N GLY A 322 7.69 15.82 -15.34
CA GLY A 322 8.68 15.13 -16.17
C GLY A 322 9.48 14.06 -15.47
N GLU A 323 10.18 14.40 -14.36
CA GLU A 323 11.06 13.49 -13.65
C GLU A 323 10.28 12.26 -13.08
N ALA A 324 9.28 12.52 -12.26
CA ALA A 324 8.49 11.46 -11.63
C ALA A 324 7.73 10.60 -12.65
N PRO A 325 7.03 11.16 -13.67
CA PRO A 325 6.41 10.34 -14.72
C PRO A 325 7.39 9.48 -15.50
N SER A 326 8.56 10.01 -15.93
CA SER A 326 9.55 9.23 -16.67
C SER A 326 10.13 8.11 -15.82
N LEU A 327 10.43 8.36 -14.55
CA LEU A 327 10.88 7.34 -13.62
C LEU A 327 9.82 6.25 -13.42
N GLN A 328 8.55 6.60 -13.21
CA GLN A 328 7.47 5.62 -13.06
C GLN A 328 7.25 4.81 -14.34
N LEU A 329 7.25 5.44 -15.51
CA LEU A 329 7.14 4.74 -16.79
C LEU A 329 8.30 3.76 -16.98
N SER A 330 9.53 4.13 -16.64
CA SER A 330 10.69 3.22 -16.74
C SER A 330 10.53 1.99 -15.87
N LYS A 331 10.06 2.17 -14.62
CA LYS A 331 9.75 1.06 -13.69
C LYS A 331 8.63 0.17 -14.21
N ILE A 332 7.52 0.77 -14.66
CA ILE A 332 6.36 0.05 -15.19
C ILE A 332 6.75 -0.77 -16.42
N TYR A 333 7.50 -0.18 -17.36
CA TYR A 333 7.94 -0.89 -18.56
C TYR A 333 8.94 -2.00 -18.23
N THR A 334 9.80 -1.83 -17.22
CA THR A 334 10.67 -2.91 -16.71
C THR A 334 9.81 -4.07 -16.19
N HIS A 335 8.81 -3.77 -15.37
CA HIS A 335 7.86 -4.74 -14.84
C HIS A 335 7.10 -5.50 -15.93
N LEU A 336 6.73 -4.81 -16.99
CA LEU A 336 6.02 -5.38 -18.13
C LEU A 336 6.94 -6.09 -19.13
N GLY A 337 8.26 -6.17 -18.89
CA GLY A 337 9.23 -6.76 -19.80
C GLY A 337 9.45 -5.98 -21.10
N MET A 338 8.98 -4.73 -21.15
CA MET A 338 9.11 -3.83 -22.32
C MET A 338 10.47 -3.11 -22.27
N LEU A 339 11.56 -3.88 -22.33
CA LEU A 339 12.92 -3.45 -21.97
C LEU A 339 13.42 -2.24 -22.77
N ASP A 340 13.11 -2.16 -24.09
CA ASP A 340 13.51 -1.01 -24.92
C ASP A 340 12.84 0.29 -24.46
N LYS A 341 11.55 0.22 -24.12
CA LYS A 341 10.82 1.38 -23.59
C LYS A 341 11.31 1.75 -22.20
N ALA A 342 11.55 0.76 -21.34
CA ALA A 342 12.10 0.98 -20.01
C ALA A 342 13.46 1.67 -20.07
N LYS A 343 14.35 1.19 -20.95
CA LYS A 343 15.67 1.76 -21.18
C LYS A 343 15.58 3.21 -21.66
N LYS A 344 14.70 3.48 -22.64
CA LYS A 344 14.48 4.84 -23.17
C LYS A 344 14.02 5.80 -22.07
N GLU A 345 12.99 5.47 -21.31
CA GLU A 345 12.45 6.31 -20.24
C GLU A 345 13.48 6.55 -19.13
N ALA A 346 14.24 5.50 -18.75
CA ALA A 346 15.29 5.64 -17.74
C ALA A 346 16.42 6.55 -18.22
N GLN A 347 16.87 6.43 -19.48
CA GLN A 347 17.89 7.28 -20.07
C GLN A 347 17.45 8.74 -20.15
N GLU A 348 16.24 9.01 -20.65
CA GLU A 348 15.66 10.36 -20.68
C GLU A 348 15.60 10.98 -19.28
N CYS A 349 15.20 10.20 -18.26
CA CYS A 349 15.14 10.65 -16.87
C CYS A 349 16.54 10.99 -16.31
N ILE A 350 17.56 10.19 -16.64
CA ILE A 350 18.95 10.44 -16.22
C ILE A 350 19.51 11.70 -16.90
N GLU A 351 19.32 11.82 -18.22
CA GLU A 351 19.85 12.94 -19.02
C GLU A 351 19.23 14.28 -18.61
N ALA A 352 17.91 14.31 -18.40
CA ALA A 352 17.19 15.54 -18.06
C ALA A 352 17.30 15.95 -16.58
N TYR A 353 17.36 14.99 -15.66
CA TYR A 353 17.19 15.25 -14.23
C TYR A 353 18.33 14.69 -13.35
N ASN A 354 19.29 13.97 -13.95
CA ASN A 354 20.40 13.33 -13.20
C ASN A 354 19.92 12.35 -12.10
N ASN A 355 18.78 11.67 -12.33
CA ASN A 355 18.09 10.88 -11.32
C ASN A 355 18.82 9.55 -11.02
N GLU A 356 19.18 9.34 -9.75
CA GLU A 356 19.95 8.17 -9.30
C GLU A 356 19.09 6.87 -9.34
N GLU A 357 17.82 6.96 -9.02
CA GLU A 357 16.93 5.80 -9.06
C GLU A 357 16.72 5.29 -10.50
N ALA A 358 16.66 6.20 -11.47
CA ALA A 358 16.63 5.85 -12.90
C ALA A 358 17.90 5.12 -13.35
N ARG A 359 19.08 5.45 -12.76
CA ARG A 359 20.31 4.67 -13.01
C ARG A 359 20.19 3.24 -12.50
N GLY A 360 19.57 3.05 -11.32
CA GLY A 360 19.26 1.73 -10.79
C GLY A 360 18.37 0.93 -11.72
N VAL A 361 17.28 1.54 -12.24
CA VAL A 361 16.38 0.91 -13.22
C VAL A 361 17.15 0.54 -14.50
N LEU A 362 17.96 1.45 -15.04
CA LEU A 362 18.75 1.19 -16.27
C LEU A 362 19.73 0.03 -16.08
N SER A 363 20.39 -0.05 -14.90
CA SER A 363 21.28 -1.16 -14.57
C SER A 363 20.53 -2.50 -14.54
N GLU A 364 19.35 -2.53 -13.96
CA GLU A 364 18.50 -3.72 -13.91
C GLU A 364 17.99 -4.12 -15.31
N VAL A 365 17.55 -3.17 -16.12
CA VAL A 365 17.16 -3.42 -17.52
C VAL A 365 18.31 -4.03 -18.33
N ASN A 366 19.53 -3.50 -18.19
CA ASN A 366 20.71 -4.05 -18.87
C ASN A 366 21.04 -5.45 -18.37
N ARG A 367 20.93 -5.71 -17.06
CA ARG A 367 21.13 -7.05 -16.48
C ARG A 367 20.12 -8.07 -17.04
N ILE A 368 18.84 -7.70 -17.12
CA ILE A 368 17.79 -8.56 -17.70
C ILE A 368 18.09 -8.83 -19.20
N SER A 369 18.49 -7.81 -19.94
CA SER A 369 18.84 -7.95 -21.37
C SER A 369 20.02 -8.92 -21.58
N MET A 370 21.04 -8.84 -20.73
CA MET A 370 22.17 -9.79 -20.77
C MET A 370 21.74 -11.24 -20.50
N LEU A 371 20.80 -11.45 -19.57
CA LEU A 371 20.28 -12.80 -19.29
C LEU A 371 19.51 -13.39 -20.49
N VAL A 372 18.89 -12.57 -21.30
CA VAL A 372 18.21 -13.00 -22.54
C VAL A 372 19.24 -13.42 -23.61
N GLU A 373 20.41 -12.80 -23.67
CA GLU A 373 21.47 -13.12 -24.66
C GLU A 373 22.23 -14.43 -24.35
N ILE A 374 22.28 -14.85 -23.08
CA ILE A 374 22.96 -16.10 -22.63
C ILE A 374 22.25 -17.37 -23.15
N ASP A 375 21.01 -17.26 -23.62
CA ASP A 375 20.12 -18.38 -23.93
C ASP A 375 20.54 -19.27 -25.13
N ASN A 376 21.45 -18.84 -25.97
CA ASN A 376 21.80 -19.56 -27.19
C ASN A 376 22.80 -20.73 -27.00
N ASN A 377 23.35 -20.93 -25.79
CA ASN A 377 24.36 -21.95 -25.50
C ASN A 377 23.98 -22.95 -24.42
N GLN A 378 22.72 -23.00 -23.96
CA GLN A 378 22.29 -23.90 -22.89
C GLN A 378 22.05 -25.32 -23.40
N THR A 379 22.45 -26.33 -22.59
CA THR A 379 22.10 -27.72 -22.84
C THR A 379 20.65 -27.99 -22.39
N GLN A 380 19.85 -28.56 -23.30
CA GLN A 380 18.47 -28.99 -22.94
C GLN A 380 18.53 -30.11 -21.90
N SER A 381 17.70 -30.02 -20.87
CA SER A 381 17.52 -31.09 -19.89
C SER A 381 16.05 -31.41 -19.69
N GLU A 382 15.81 -32.61 -19.15
CA GLU A 382 14.47 -33.09 -18.78
C GLU A 382 14.13 -32.77 -17.32
N ASP A 383 14.90 -31.91 -16.69
CA ASP A 383 14.75 -31.54 -15.29
C ASP A 383 13.47 -30.71 -15.07
N ILE A 384 12.82 -30.94 -13.93
CA ILE A 384 11.76 -30.10 -13.37
C ILE A 384 12.43 -29.27 -12.27
N VAL A 385 12.45 -27.94 -12.43
CA VAL A 385 13.18 -27.07 -11.52
C VAL A 385 12.23 -26.15 -10.77
N PHE A 386 12.34 -26.16 -9.45
CA PHE A 386 11.71 -25.15 -8.59
C PHE A 386 12.76 -24.17 -8.08
N SER A 387 12.42 -22.88 -8.06
CA SER A 387 13.24 -21.86 -7.41
C SER A 387 12.47 -21.15 -6.33
N CYS A 388 13.11 -20.92 -5.19
CA CYS A 388 12.54 -20.26 -4.02
C CYS A 388 13.08 -18.84 -3.85
N PRO A 389 12.37 -17.94 -3.12
CA PRO A 389 12.83 -16.58 -2.88
C PRO A 389 14.22 -16.57 -2.23
N PRO A 390 15.13 -15.70 -2.67
CA PRO A 390 16.47 -15.60 -2.08
C PRO A 390 16.47 -15.04 -0.65
N GLN A 391 15.38 -14.47 -0.19
CA GLN A 391 15.22 -13.85 1.14
C GLN A 391 14.38 -14.70 2.10
N GLN A 392 14.18 -15.99 1.82
CA GLN A 392 13.43 -16.87 2.70
C GLN A 392 14.14 -17.04 4.06
N ALA A 393 13.40 -16.87 5.14
CA ALA A 393 13.96 -16.77 6.48
C ALA A 393 14.41 -18.10 7.10
N TYR A 394 14.10 -19.26 6.49
CA TYR A 394 14.41 -20.57 7.05
C TYR A 394 14.59 -21.65 5.98
N GLU A 395 15.37 -22.64 6.31
CA GLU A 395 15.55 -23.85 5.50
C GLU A 395 14.33 -24.77 5.60
N PHE A 396 13.99 -25.40 4.48
CA PHE A 396 13.02 -26.48 4.45
C PHE A 396 13.41 -27.52 3.39
N ASP A 397 13.07 -28.77 3.65
CA ASP A 397 13.24 -29.92 2.76
C ASP A 397 12.34 -31.07 3.21
N GLU A 398 12.46 -32.21 2.55
CA GLU A 398 11.67 -33.39 2.84
C GLU A 398 11.98 -34.00 4.24
N GLU A 399 13.22 -33.91 4.72
CA GLU A 399 13.60 -34.42 6.03
C GLU A 399 13.05 -33.51 7.15
N ILE A 400 13.13 -32.20 6.94
CA ILE A 400 12.52 -31.23 7.85
C ILE A 400 10.99 -31.42 7.88
N TYR A 401 10.36 -31.62 6.71
CA TYR A 401 8.92 -31.89 6.61
C TYR A 401 8.47 -33.12 7.40
N LYS A 402 9.29 -34.19 7.47
CA LYS A 402 9.00 -35.40 8.26
C LYS A 402 9.05 -35.15 9.76
N THR A 403 9.86 -34.20 10.22
CA THR A 403 10.22 -34.04 11.63
C THR A 403 9.67 -32.75 12.27
N LYS A 404 9.31 -31.75 11.46
CA LYS A 404 8.83 -30.43 11.93
C LYS A 404 7.64 -29.99 11.10
N PRO A 405 6.67 -29.27 11.71
CA PRO A 405 5.59 -28.66 10.95
C PRO A 405 6.13 -27.56 10.04
N LEU A 406 5.73 -27.61 8.77
CA LEU A 406 5.96 -26.57 7.77
C LEU A 406 4.71 -25.74 7.54
N GLY A 407 4.86 -24.53 7.02
CA GLY A 407 3.76 -23.73 6.51
C GLY A 407 3.06 -24.42 5.33
N GLY A 408 1.82 -23.97 5.02
CA GLY A 408 1.03 -24.56 3.93
C GLY A 408 1.72 -24.47 2.56
N SER A 409 2.42 -23.36 2.31
CA SER A 409 3.13 -23.12 1.04
C SER A 409 4.33 -24.05 0.87
N GLU A 410 5.13 -24.24 1.92
CA GLU A 410 6.30 -25.12 1.95
C GLU A 410 5.86 -26.59 1.84
N THR A 411 4.80 -26.95 2.57
CA THR A 411 4.17 -28.28 2.47
C THR A 411 3.75 -28.59 1.03
N ALA A 412 3.11 -27.63 0.36
CA ALA A 412 2.69 -27.76 -1.03
C ALA A 412 3.88 -28.03 -1.95
N LEU A 413 4.98 -27.27 -1.80
CA LEU A 413 6.18 -27.44 -2.64
C LEU A 413 6.81 -28.81 -2.44
N VAL A 414 7.00 -29.25 -1.18
CA VAL A 414 7.61 -30.56 -0.88
C VAL A 414 6.76 -31.70 -1.44
N GLN A 415 5.44 -31.66 -1.24
CA GLN A 415 4.52 -32.69 -1.73
C GLN A 415 4.51 -32.76 -3.26
N MET A 416 4.41 -31.63 -3.94
CA MET A 416 4.40 -31.59 -5.41
C MET A 416 5.71 -32.06 -6.00
N ALA A 417 6.85 -31.64 -5.47
CA ALA A 417 8.17 -32.04 -5.95
C ALA A 417 8.36 -33.58 -5.82
N ARG A 418 8.00 -34.14 -4.66
CA ARG A 418 8.04 -35.57 -4.39
C ARG A 418 7.17 -36.36 -5.37
N LEU A 419 5.92 -35.95 -5.54
CA LEU A 419 4.98 -36.65 -6.41
C LEU A 419 5.35 -36.52 -7.90
N LEU A 420 5.83 -35.35 -8.33
CA LEU A 420 6.35 -35.21 -9.70
C LEU A 420 7.56 -36.12 -9.93
N LYS A 421 8.49 -36.24 -8.97
CA LYS A 421 9.61 -37.18 -9.04
C LYS A 421 9.13 -38.63 -9.15
N GLU A 422 8.22 -39.03 -8.25
CA GLU A 422 7.65 -40.38 -8.20
C GLU A 422 6.94 -40.75 -9.51
N LYS A 423 6.03 -39.88 -9.99
CA LYS A 423 5.16 -40.16 -11.13
C LYS A 423 5.87 -40.03 -12.49
N THR A 424 6.86 -39.14 -12.62
CA THR A 424 7.52 -38.89 -13.90
C THR A 424 8.89 -39.56 -14.04
N GLY A 425 9.51 -39.94 -12.93
CA GLY A 425 10.91 -40.45 -12.91
C GLY A 425 11.96 -39.38 -13.27
N ARG A 426 11.54 -38.16 -13.65
CA ARG A 426 12.44 -37.05 -14.05
C ARG A 426 13.26 -36.57 -12.84
N ASN A 427 14.35 -35.86 -13.10
CA ASN A 427 15.03 -35.14 -12.03
C ASN A 427 14.16 -33.96 -11.59
N VAL A 428 13.95 -33.86 -10.28
CA VAL A 428 13.30 -32.71 -9.66
C VAL A 428 14.31 -32.02 -8.75
N ILE A 429 14.52 -30.73 -9.00
CA ILE A 429 15.55 -29.92 -8.32
C ILE A 429 14.84 -28.72 -7.68
N ILE A 430 15.09 -28.51 -6.39
CA ILE A 430 14.58 -27.33 -5.64
C ILE A 430 15.78 -26.48 -5.24
N PHE A 431 15.85 -25.25 -5.75
CA PHE A 431 16.79 -24.24 -5.29
C PHE A 431 16.17 -23.46 -4.13
N ASN A 432 16.81 -23.55 -2.95
CA ASN A 432 16.33 -22.87 -1.73
C ASN A 432 17.49 -22.37 -0.85
N GLN A 433 17.21 -21.98 0.40
CA GLN A 433 18.18 -21.37 1.33
C GLN A 433 19.07 -22.41 2.08
N ARG A 434 19.14 -23.63 1.65
CA ARG A 434 20.06 -24.60 2.25
C ARG A 434 21.52 -24.16 2.06
N ALA A 435 22.34 -24.47 3.05
CA ALA A 435 23.80 -24.24 2.95
C ALA A 435 24.47 -25.27 2.05
N GLU A 436 23.99 -26.53 2.05
CA GLU A 436 24.56 -27.66 1.33
C GLU A 436 23.49 -28.39 0.51
N GLU A 437 23.98 -29.14 -0.51
CA GLU A 437 23.11 -29.99 -1.31
C GLU A 437 22.62 -31.20 -0.50
N LEU A 438 21.35 -31.58 -0.75
CA LEU A 438 20.73 -32.77 -0.21
C LEU A 438 19.99 -33.52 -1.33
N VAL A 439 20.13 -34.82 -1.36
CA VAL A 439 19.25 -35.72 -2.12
C VAL A 439 18.37 -36.43 -1.11
N ALA A 440 17.07 -36.13 -1.13
CA ALA A 440 16.11 -36.74 -0.21
C ALA A 440 15.83 -38.21 -0.59
N ASP A 441 15.17 -38.96 0.32
CA ASP A 441 14.78 -40.35 0.08
C ASP A 441 13.90 -40.53 -1.16
N SER A 442 13.07 -39.54 -1.50
CA SER A 442 12.28 -39.52 -2.73
C SER A 442 13.14 -39.36 -4.01
N GLY A 443 14.41 -39.00 -3.89
CA GLY A 443 15.27 -38.62 -4.99
C GLY A 443 15.12 -37.19 -5.48
N VAL A 444 14.37 -36.35 -4.78
CA VAL A 444 14.34 -34.88 -5.02
C VAL A 444 15.65 -34.28 -4.55
N LYS A 445 16.24 -33.40 -5.38
CA LYS A 445 17.48 -32.70 -5.05
C LYS A 445 17.17 -31.30 -4.52
N TYR A 446 17.72 -30.99 -3.35
CA TYR A 446 17.69 -29.65 -2.77
C TYR A 446 19.07 -29.02 -2.91
N VAL A 447 19.13 -27.84 -3.54
CA VAL A 447 20.38 -27.19 -3.93
C VAL A 447 20.41 -25.75 -3.41
N PRO A 448 21.54 -25.24 -2.90
CA PRO A 448 21.68 -23.86 -2.46
C PRO A 448 21.32 -22.86 -3.57
N ASN A 449 20.55 -21.83 -3.22
CA ASN A 449 20.18 -20.73 -4.15
C ASN A 449 21.39 -20.05 -4.80
N SER A 450 22.56 -20.05 -4.15
CA SER A 450 23.82 -19.52 -4.71
C SER A 450 24.25 -20.23 -6.02
N LYS A 451 23.79 -21.47 -6.25
CA LYS A 451 24.08 -22.23 -7.48
C LYS A 451 23.04 -22.05 -8.59
N LEU A 452 21.95 -21.34 -8.32
CA LEU A 452 20.83 -21.16 -9.26
C LEU A 452 21.29 -20.52 -10.57
N ALA A 453 22.02 -19.40 -10.50
CA ALA A 453 22.50 -18.67 -11.67
C ALA A 453 23.45 -19.53 -12.52
N THR A 454 24.36 -20.29 -11.87
CA THR A 454 25.28 -21.21 -12.56
C THR A 454 24.52 -22.31 -13.27
N TYR A 455 23.51 -22.91 -12.63
CA TYR A 455 22.69 -23.94 -13.26
C TYR A 455 22.01 -23.39 -14.52
N PHE A 456 21.30 -22.26 -14.43
CA PHE A 456 20.59 -21.67 -15.57
C PHE A 456 21.50 -21.07 -16.66
N SER A 457 22.75 -20.74 -16.37
CA SER A 457 23.71 -20.34 -17.40
C SER A 457 24.14 -21.51 -18.30
N GLN A 458 24.02 -22.76 -17.85
CA GLN A 458 24.45 -23.95 -18.53
C GLN A 458 23.32 -24.85 -19.02
N THR A 459 22.16 -24.82 -18.34
CA THR A 459 21.09 -25.80 -18.52
C THR A 459 19.75 -25.14 -18.72
N LYS A 460 19.02 -25.59 -19.75
CA LYS A 460 17.62 -25.25 -20.02
C LYS A 460 16.74 -26.41 -19.55
N PRO A 461 16.04 -26.29 -18.41
CA PRO A 461 15.19 -27.37 -17.89
C PRO A 461 13.95 -27.58 -18.76
N ARG A 462 13.28 -28.72 -18.60
CA ARG A 462 11.98 -29.02 -19.22
C ARG A 462 10.93 -28.02 -18.78
N VAL A 463 10.89 -27.67 -17.49
CA VAL A 463 10.02 -26.64 -16.92
C VAL A 463 10.70 -26.01 -15.72
N HIS A 464 10.53 -24.68 -15.58
CA HIS A 464 10.91 -23.92 -14.40
C HIS A 464 9.67 -23.40 -13.67
N ILE A 465 9.57 -23.68 -12.40
CA ILE A 465 8.48 -23.22 -11.53
C ILE A 465 9.07 -22.27 -10.48
N ALA A 466 8.85 -20.98 -10.66
CA ALA A 466 9.20 -19.98 -9.68
C ALA A 466 8.14 -20.01 -8.55
N TRP A 467 8.56 -20.33 -7.34
CA TRP A 467 7.69 -20.41 -6.18
C TRP A 467 7.81 -19.14 -5.34
N ARG A 468 6.73 -18.35 -5.26
CA ARG A 468 6.63 -17.12 -4.47
C ARG A 468 7.65 -16.02 -4.82
N HIS A 469 8.22 -16.02 -6.01
CA HIS A 469 9.06 -14.94 -6.52
C HIS A 469 8.95 -14.84 -8.05
N ASN A 470 9.28 -13.68 -8.59
CA ASN A 470 9.04 -13.31 -9.99
C ASN A 470 10.31 -13.26 -10.85
N ILE A 471 11.42 -13.79 -10.38
CA ILE A 471 12.68 -13.77 -11.12
C ILE A 471 12.62 -14.84 -12.22
N LYS A 472 12.61 -14.42 -13.48
CA LYS A 472 12.82 -15.32 -14.60
C LYS A 472 14.32 -15.66 -14.70
N CYS A 473 14.62 -16.93 -14.59
CA CYS A 473 16.01 -17.42 -14.60
C CYS A 473 16.40 -18.10 -15.92
N THR A 474 15.44 -18.34 -16.83
CA THR A 474 15.64 -19.11 -18.05
C THR A 474 14.55 -18.82 -19.07
N ASN A 475 14.81 -19.15 -20.38
CA ASN A 475 13.78 -19.17 -21.43
C ASN A 475 13.11 -20.55 -21.59
N ALA A 476 13.30 -21.47 -20.66
CA ALA A 476 12.47 -22.67 -20.57
C ALA A 476 11.00 -22.29 -20.30
N PRO A 477 10.02 -23.18 -20.57
CA PRO A 477 8.65 -23.00 -20.12
C PRO A 477 8.64 -22.71 -18.60
N THR A 478 8.09 -21.55 -18.23
CA THR A 478 8.18 -21.03 -16.87
C THR A 478 6.82 -20.72 -16.30
N ALA A 479 6.53 -21.21 -15.11
CA ALA A 479 5.33 -20.89 -14.37
C ALA A 479 5.65 -20.18 -13.05
N LEU A 480 4.84 -19.19 -12.68
CA LEU A 480 4.85 -18.62 -11.35
C LEU A 480 3.78 -19.31 -10.49
N TRP A 481 4.22 -20.01 -9.45
CA TRP A 481 3.28 -20.59 -8.49
C TRP A 481 3.00 -19.61 -7.37
N CYS A 482 1.82 -18.98 -7.46
CA CYS A 482 1.37 -17.94 -6.57
C CYS A 482 0.82 -18.54 -5.26
N HIS A 483 1.38 -18.17 -4.12
CA HIS A 483 0.87 -18.54 -2.80
C HIS A 483 0.40 -17.34 -1.99
N ASP A 484 0.81 -16.14 -2.38
CA ASP A 484 0.50 -14.89 -1.70
C ASP A 484 -0.37 -14.00 -2.60
N LEU A 485 -1.16 -13.10 -1.98
CA LEU A 485 -1.91 -12.07 -2.69
C LEU A 485 -0.99 -11.03 -3.33
N PHE A 486 0.12 -10.74 -2.65
CA PHE A 486 1.20 -9.93 -3.18
C PHE A 486 2.43 -10.80 -3.28
N THR A 487 2.82 -11.16 -4.50
CA THR A 487 4.20 -11.56 -4.74
C THR A 487 4.98 -10.25 -4.91
N PRO A 488 5.83 -9.84 -3.94
CA PRO A 488 6.65 -8.64 -4.09
C PRO A 488 7.39 -8.72 -5.42
N GLY A 489 7.16 -7.74 -6.29
CA GLY A 489 7.79 -7.70 -7.59
C GLY A 489 7.23 -8.69 -8.61
N VAL A 490 5.90 -8.86 -8.76
CA VAL A 490 5.33 -9.35 -10.04
C VAL A 490 5.68 -8.31 -11.11
N GLU A 491 6.96 -8.21 -11.35
CA GLU A 491 7.60 -7.16 -12.09
C GLU A 491 7.52 -7.44 -13.59
N SER A 492 7.17 -8.65 -13.98
CA SER A 492 7.08 -8.95 -15.39
C SER A 492 6.09 -10.07 -15.68
N ILE A 493 4.85 -9.70 -15.95
CA ILE A 493 3.82 -10.60 -16.47
C ILE A 493 4.30 -11.36 -17.71
N HIS A 494 5.23 -10.78 -18.46
CA HIS A 494 5.82 -11.38 -19.66
C HIS A 494 6.91 -12.41 -19.39
N ASN A 495 7.45 -12.46 -18.16
CA ASN A 495 8.48 -13.42 -17.78
C ASN A 495 7.93 -14.84 -17.63
N PHE A 496 6.62 -15.01 -17.45
CA PHE A 496 6.00 -16.29 -17.19
C PHE A 496 5.01 -16.68 -18.26
N ASP A 497 5.05 -17.95 -18.66
CA ASP A 497 4.10 -18.51 -19.61
C ASP A 497 2.77 -18.81 -18.90
N LYS A 498 2.83 -19.20 -17.61
CA LYS A 498 1.67 -19.51 -16.79
C LYS A 498 1.79 -18.93 -15.37
N PHE A 499 0.64 -18.58 -14.81
CA PHE A 499 0.45 -18.19 -13.41
C PHE A 499 -0.46 -19.23 -12.76
N LEU A 500 0.04 -19.90 -11.73
CA LEU A 500 -0.69 -20.94 -11.03
C LEU A 500 -1.39 -20.32 -9.81
N ALA A 501 -2.64 -19.91 -9.98
CA ALA A 501 -3.49 -19.39 -8.91
C ALA A 501 -4.14 -20.53 -8.14
N LEU A 502 -4.29 -20.38 -6.82
CA LEU A 502 -4.75 -21.47 -5.95
C LEU A 502 -6.27 -21.60 -5.85
N SER A 503 -7.03 -20.61 -6.30
CA SER A 503 -8.50 -20.62 -6.24
C SER A 503 -9.09 -19.66 -7.27
N PRO A 504 -10.39 -19.74 -7.59
CA PRO A 504 -11.11 -18.75 -8.38
C PRO A 504 -10.99 -17.32 -7.83
N PHE A 505 -11.11 -17.15 -6.52
CA PHE A 505 -10.84 -15.87 -5.85
C PHE A 505 -9.43 -15.36 -6.17
N HIS A 506 -8.40 -16.20 -6.01
CA HIS A 506 -7.02 -15.85 -6.27
C HIS A 506 -6.77 -15.51 -7.76
N LYS A 507 -7.39 -16.26 -8.69
CA LYS A 507 -7.39 -15.92 -10.13
C LYS A 507 -7.95 -14.52 -10.35
N ASN A 508 -9.14 -14.22 -9.84
CA ASN A 508 -9.79 -12.93 -10.02
C ASN A 508 -8.98 -11.78 -9.41
N TYR A 509 -8.38 -12.03 -8.24
CA TYR A 509 -7.48 -11.09 -7.59
C TYR A 509 -6.25 -10.80 -8.46
N THR A 510 -5.60 -11.83 -9.00
CA THR A 510 -4.41 -11.74 -9.87
C THR A 510 -4.74 -11.02 -11.18
N MET A 511 -5.90 -11.28 -11.78
CA MET A 511 -6.38 -10.56 -12.97
C MET A 511 -6.67 -9.09 -12.67
N GLY A 512 -7.48 -8.83 -11.65
CA GLY A 512 -8.01 -7.50 -11.37
C GLY A 512 -6.98 -6.53 -10.83
N LEU A 513 -6.13 -6.99 -9.90
CA LEU A 513 -5.17 -6.13 -9.22
C LEU A 513 -3.74 -6.20 -9.77
N GLN A 514 -3.36 -7.30 -10.38
CA GLN A 514 -2.02 -7.47 -10.94
C GLN A 514 -1.99 -7.36 -12.47
N GLY A 515 -3.15 -7.30 -13.13
CA GLY A 515 -3.26 -7.14 -14.58
C GLY A 515 -2.75 -8.33 -15.38
N VAL A 516 -2.69 -9.52 -14.79
CA VAL A 516 -2.26 -10.74 -15.50
C VAL A 516 -3.37 -11.15 -16.48
N PRO A 517 -3.04 -11.38 -17.78
CA PRO A 517 -4.01 -11.86 -18.75
C PRO A 517 -4.65 -13.19 -18.34
N GLU A 518 -5.96 -13.33 -18.56
CA GLU A 518 -6.72 -14.50 -18.15
C GLU A 518 -6.20 -15.81 -18.75
N ASP A 519 -5.79 -15.78 -20.00
CA ASP A 519 -5.24 -16.93 -20.75
C ASP A 519 -3.92 -17.47 -20.18
N LYS A 520 -3.21 -16.66 -19.40
CA LYS A 520 -2.01 -17.08 -18.69
C LYS A 520 -2.29 -17.67 -17.31
N ILE A 521 -3.49 -17.49 -16.75
CA ILE A 521 -3.79 -17.94 -15.38
C ILE A 521 -4.43 -19.33 -15.41
N VAL A 522 -3.80 -20.26 -14.74
CA VAL A 522 -4.32 -21.60 -14.48
C VAL A 522 -4.72 -21.70 -13.02
N ILE A 523 -5.96 -22.11 -12.75
CA ILE A 523 -6.36 -22.42 -11.39
C ILE A 523 -5.83 -23.81 -11.06
N THR A 524 -4.90 -23.84 -10.12
CA THR A 524 -4.49 -25.05 -9.42
C THR A 524 -5.11 -25.01 -8.01
N ARG A 525 -4.76 -25.94 -7.15
CA ARG A 525 -5.19 -25.94 -5.76
C ARG A 525 -4.14 -26.62 -4.90
N ASN A 526 -4.22 -26.39 -3.61
CA ASN A 526 -3.51 -27.22 -2.66
C ASN A 526 -4.33 -28.48 -2.35
N GLY A 527 -3.65 -29.52 -1.91
CA GLY A 527 -4.25 -30.79 -1.59
C GLY A 527 -4.02 -31.21 -0.15
N ILE A 528 -4.49 -32.40 0.16
CA ILE A 528 -4.20 -33.13 1.38
C ILE A 528 -3.59 -34.49 1.05
N ASP A 529 -2.92 -35.09 2.03
CA ASP A 529 -2.45 -36.49 1.91
C ASP A 529 -3.46 -37.42 2.58
N PRO A 530 -4.25 -38.20 1.81
CA PRO A 530 -5.26 -39.08 2.38
C PRO A 530 -4.72 -40.11 3.38
N LYS A 531 -3.46 -40.49 3.24
CA LYS A 531 -2.79 -41.47 4.15
C LYS A 531 -2.68 -40.93 5.57
N LYS A 532 -2.61 -39.61 5.74
CA LYS A 532 -2.55 -38.97 7.06
C LYS A 532 -3.86 -39.02 7.84
N PHE A 533 -4.97 -39.34 7.17
CA PHE A 533 -6.31 -39.51 7.76
C PHE A 533 -6.75 -40.97 7.85
N ALA A 534 -5.88 -41.93 7.50
CA ALA A 534 -6.10 -43.36 7.57
C ALA A 534 -5.83 -43.91 8.98
N PHE A 535 -6.50 -43.32 10.00
CA PHE A 535 -6.45 -43.79 11.39
C PHE A 535 -7.88 -43.97 11.90
N GLU A 536 -8.06 -44.72 13.00
CA GLU A 536 -9.35 -44.85 13.65
C GLU A 536 -9.71 -43.57 14.40
N PRO A 537 -10.75 -42.82 14.01
CA PRO A 537 -11.07 -41.55 14.65
C PRO A 537 -11.61 -41.80 16.08
N LYS A 538 -11.28 -40.92 16.99
CA LYS A 538 -11.85 -40.89 18.33
C LYS A 538 -13.34 -40.58 18.29
N PRO A 539 -14.16 -41.09 19.23
CA PRO A 539 -15.56 -40.68 19.37
C PRO A 539 -15.67 -39.15 19.51
N LYS A 540 -16.63 -38.55 18.82
CA LYS A 540 -16.83 -37.09 18.83
C LYS A 540 -17.16 -36.58 20.23
N ASN A 541 -16.44 -35.55 20.67
CA ASN A 541 -16.72 -34.82 21.90
C ASN A 541 -17.51 -33.55 21.56
N PRO A 542 -18.83 -33.51 21.87
CA PRO A 542 -19.70 -32.39 21.52
C PRO A 542 -19.27 -31.04 22.13
N ASN A 543 -18.40 -31.08 23.12
CA ASN A 543 -17.90 -29.87 23.82
C ASN A 543 -16.54 -29.39 23.29
N LYS A 544 -15.96 -30.04 22.28
CA LYS A 544 -14.61 -29.66 21.77
C LYS A 544 -14.69 -28.88 20.48
N VAL A 545 -14.42 -27.59 20.57
CA VAL A 545 -14.21 -26.68 19.44
C VAL A 545 -12.70 -26.48 19.24
N VAL A 546 -12.25 -26.28 18.00
CA VAL A 546 -10.83 -26.17 17.66
C VAL A 546 -10.49 -24.88 16.93
N TRP A 547 -9.25 -24.42 17.15
CA TRP A 547 -8.55 -23.43 16.36
C TRP A 547 -7.29 -24.09 15.76
N LEU A 548 -7.13 -24.04 14.42
CA LEU A 548 -6.08 -24.76 13.67
C LEU A 548 -5.26 -23.85 12.75
N SER A 549 -5.38 -22.54 12.91
CA SER A 549 -4.69 -21.55 12.05
C SER A 549 -3.67 -20.73 12.83
N SER A 550 -2.83 -19.97 12.14
CA SER A 550 -1.91 -19.03 12.80
C SER A 550 -2.68 -18.06 13.71
N PRO A 551 -2.20 -17.77 14.91
CA PRO A 551 -2.93 -16.98 15.91
C PRO A 551 -3.29 -15.55 15.47
N ASP A 552 -2.49 -14.94 14.61
CA ASP A 552 -2.70 -13.61 14.04
C ASP A 552 -3.91 -13.55 13.08
N ARG A 553 -4.46 -14.70 12.67
CA ARG A 553 -5.59 -14.78 11.73
C ARG A 553 -6.96 -14.67 12.40
N GLY A 554 -7.03 -14.23 13.67
CA GLY A 554 -8.29 -13.97 14.37
C GLY A 554 -8.53 -14.83 15.61
N LEU A 555 -7.50 -15.44 16.24
CA LEU A 555 -7.64 -16.21 17.48
C LEU A 555 -8.23 -15.36 18.62
N GLU A 556 -7.86 -14.06 18.72
CA GLU A 556 -8.46 -13.15 19.67
C GLU A 556 -9.98 -13.13 19.55
N ARG A 557 -10.49 -12.94 18.32
CA ARG A 557 -11.93 -12.91 18.06
C ARG A 557 -12.59 -14.27 18.27
N CYS A 558 -11.88 -15.35 17.97
CA CYS A 558 -12.37 -16.69 18.25
C CYS A 558 -12.62 -16.89 19.75
N MET A 559 -11.73 -16.43 20.63
CA MET A 559 -11.94 -16.48 22.07
C MET A 559 -13.14 -15.65 22.51
N GLN A 560 -13.36 -14.47 21.93
CA GLN A 560 -14.54 -13.62 22.19
C GLN A 560 -15.84 -14.30 21.71
N VAL A 561 -15.82 -14.94 20.56
CA VAL A 561 -16.95 -15.78 20.06
C VAL A 561 -17.24 -16.89 21.03
N MET A 562 -16.22 -17.58 21.54
CA MET A 562 -16.39 -18.66 22.50
C MET A 562 -16.88 -18.19 23.86
N ASP A 563 -16.55 -16.95 24.30
CA ASP A 563 -17.16 -16.34 25.49
C ASP A 563 -18.70 -16.26 25.35
N GLU A 564 -19.20 -15.90 24.15
CA GLU A 564 -20.65 -15.90 23.87
C GLU A 564 -21.25 -17.31 23.76
N VAL A 565 -20.57 -18.23 23.06
CA VAL A 565 -21.01 -19.63 22.93
C VAL A 565 -21.19 -20.28 24.29
N ARG A 566 -20.29 -20.03 25.22
CA ARG A 566 -20.32 -20.63 26.56
C ARG A 566 -21.44 -20.14 27.47
N LYS A 567 -22.13 -19.05 27.10
CA LYS A 567 -23.37 -18.65 27.82
C LYS A 567 -24.48 -19.67 27.62
N GLU A 568 -24.53 -20.35 26.47
CA GLU A 568 -25.50 -21.41 26.16
C GLU A 568 -24.91 -22.81 26.37
N PHE A 569 -23.65 -23.03 26.04
CA PHE A 569 -22.94 -24.32 26.15
C PHE A 569 -21.73 -24.19 27.11
N PRO A 570 -21.94 -24.11 28.43
CA PRO A 570 -20.89 -23.76 29.40
C PRO A 570 -19.73 -24.77 29.46
N GLU A 571 -19.97 -26.04 29.07
CA GLU A 571 -18.96 -27.09 29.07
C GLU A 571 -18.03 -27.06 27.84
N THR A 572 -18.31 -26.20 26.87
CA THR A 572 -17.53 -26.14 25.63
C THR A 572 -16.12 -25.63 25.88
N THR A 573 -15.13 -26.29 25.30
CA THR A 573 -13.71 -25.94 25.34
C THR A 573 -13.20 -25.53 23.95
N LEU A 574 -12.18 -24.67 23.92
CA LEU A 574 -11.44 -24.30 22.71
C LEU A 574 -10.03 -24.90 22.77
N SER A 575 -9.75 -25.86 21.91
CA SER A 575 -8.40 -26.41 21.75
C SER A 575 -7.64 -25.65 20.66
N VAL A 576 -6.52 -25.02 21.02
CA VAL A 576 -5.71 -24.18 20.13
C VAL A 576 -4.44 -24.93 19.74
N TYR A 577 -4.34 -25.27 18.44
CA TYR A 577 -3.16 -25.89 17.82
C TYR A 577 -2.52 -24.86 16.89
N TYR A 578 -1.40 -24.41 17.16
CA TYR A 578 -0.46 -23.53 16.47
C TYR A 578 0.31 -22.69 17.51
N GLY A 579 1.62 -22.55 17.29
CA GLY A 579 2.49 -21.88 18.26
C GLY A 579 2.36 -20.34 18.20
N ILE A 580 2.19 -19.70 19.35
CA ILE A 580 2.26 -18.24 19.50
C ILE A 580 3.70 -17.75 19.38
N GLU A 581 4.66 -18.59 19.71
CA GLU A 581 6.09 -18.28 19.77
C GLU A 581 6.64 -17.82 18.42
N GLY A 582 6.03 -18.26 17.32
CA GLY A 582 6.37 -17.82 15.97
C GLY A 582 6.15 -16.33 15.73
N LEU A 583 5.17 -15.71 16.39
CA LEU A 583 4.82 -14.30 16.20
C LEU A 583 5.94 -13.35 16.63
N TYR A 584 6.75 -13.72 17.64
CA TYR A 584 7.86 -12.88 18.10
C TYR A 584 8.95 -12.60 17.05
N LYS A 585 8.96 -13.38 15.97
CA LYS A 585 9.90 -13.21 14.85
C LYS A 585 9.48 -12.11 13.87
N TYR A 586 8.22 -11.65 13.92
CA TYR A 586 7.65 -10.73 12.93
C TYR A 586 7.56 -9.27 13.41
N GLY A 587 8.32 -8.92 14.43
CA GLY A 587 8.48 -7.54 14.90
C GLY A 587 7.54 -7.13 16.05
N PRO A 588 7.63 -5.86 16.51
CA PRO A 588 7.02 -5.41 17.76
C PRO A 588 5.49 -5.57 17.82
N ALA A 589 4.79 -5.30 16.71
CA ALA A 589 3.33 -5.43 16.66
C ALA A 589 2.85 -6.88 16.86
N MET A 590 3.54 -7.85 16.24
CA MET A 590 3.23 -9.27 16.38
C MET A 590 3.65 -9.79 17.77
N SER A 591 4.73 -9.27 18.34
CA SER A 591 5.11 -9.57 19.72
C SER A 591 4.06 -9.09 20.71
N ALA A 592 3.55 -7.87 20.55
CA ALA A 592 2.46 -7.34 21.38
C ALA A 592 1.17 -8.17 21.26
N LEU A 593 0.84 -8.63 20.03
CA LEU A 593 -0.28 -9.56 19.83
C LEU A 593 -0.07 -10.88 20.56
N ALA A 594 1.15 -11.45 20.46
CA ALA A 594 1.48 -12.69 21.16
C ALA A 594 1.30 -12.57 22.67
N ASP A 595 1.79 -11.48 23.28
CA ASP A 595 1.62 -11.21 24.72
C ASP A 595 0.15 -11.05 25.10
N LYS A 596 -0.63 -10.29 24.29
CA LYS A 596 -2.07 -10.12 24.49
C LYS A 596 -2.80 -11.47 24.44
N LEU A 597 -2.51 -12.32 23.46
CA LEU A 597 -3.13 -13.64 23.35
C LEU A 597 -2.80 -14.54 24.53
N LYS A 598 -1.58 -14.50 25.05
CA LYS A 598 -1.19 -15.25 26.26
C LYS A 598 -2.03 -14.82 27.48
N VAL A 599 -2.20 -13.52 27.69
CA VAL A 599 -3.04 -12.99 28.79
C VAL A 599 -4.48 -13.46 28.60
N MET A 600 -5.05 -13.29 27.39
CA MET A 600 -6.43 -13.69 27.11
C MET A 600 -6.69 -15.18 27.33
N MET A 601 -5.72 -16.05 27.01
CA MET A 601 -5.83 -17.50 27.27
C MET A 601 -5.73 -17.81 28.77
N ALA A 602 -4.85 -17.13 29.49
CA ALA A 602 -4.69 -17.32 30.93
C ALA A 602 -5.97 -16.95 31.73
N GLU A 603 -6.73 -15.97 31.23
CA GLU A 603 -8.03 -15.57 31.80
C GLU A 603 -9.17 -16.55 31.49
N ARG A 604 -8.95 -17.51 30.57
CA ARG A 604 -9.97 -18.44 30.05
C ARG A 604 -9.58 -19.90 30.24
N PRO A 605 -9.81 -20.48 31.43
CA PRO A 605 -9.39 -21.86 31.75
C PRO A 605 -9.99 -22.92 30.82
N TRP A 606 -10.99 -22.59 30.04
CA TRP A 606 -11.60 -23.47 29.02
C TRP A 606 -10.84 -23.42 27.69
N VAL A 607 -9.80 -22.55 27.52
CA VAL A 607 -8.89 -22.58 26.39
C VAL A 607 -7.75 -23.55 26.69
N ILE A 608 -7.60 -24.56 25.85
CA ILE A 608 -6.57 -25.58 25.99
C ILE A 608 -5.51 -25.30 24.91
N TYR A 609 -4.38 -24.72 25.31
CA TYR A 609 -3.29 -24.39 24.40
C TYR A 609 -2.33 -25.56 24.25
N HIS A 610 -2.20 -26.09 23.01
CA HIS A 610 -1.33 -27.20 22.67
C HIS A 610 0.00 -26.75 22.04
N GLY A 611 0.10 -25.49 21.59
CA GLY A 611 1.27 -25.00 20.89
C GLY A 611 1.47 -25.67 19.52
N PHE A 612 2.72 -25.79 19.10
CA PHE A 612 3.09 -26.56 17.93
C PHE A 612 3.04 -28.05 18.23
N VAL A 613 2.23 -28.78 17.46
CA VAL A 613 2.11 -30.22 17.50
C VAL A 613 2.47 -30.77 16.13
N GLU A 614 3.16 -31.92 16.09
CA GLU A 614 3.45 -32.62 14.85
C GLU A 614 2.14 -32.95 14.10
N GLN A 615 2.12 -32.78 12.77
CA GLN A 615 0.89 -32.75 11.97
C GLN A 615 0.05 -34.04 12.09
N ASN A 616 0.69 -35.22 12.03
CA ASN A 616 -0.05 -36.48 12.13
C ASN A 616 -0.68 -36.67 13.53
N LYS A 617 0.06 -36.26 14.57
CA LYS A 617 -0.45 -36.27 15.93
C LYS A 617 -1.60 -35.28 16.10
N MET A 618 -1.46 -34.08 15.51
CA MET A 618 -2.52 -33.07 15.53
C MET A 618 -3.82 -33.64 14.93
N TYR A 619 -3.76 -34.31 13.75
CA TYR A 619 -4.95 -34.87 13.13
C TYR A 619 -5.63 -35.94 14.01
N GLN A 620 -4.85 -36.80 14.67
CA GLN A 620 -5.37 -37.77 15.62
C GLN A 620 -5.96 -37.08 16.88
N ASP A 621 -5.32 -36.03 17.36
CA ASP A 621 -5.76 -35.30 18.55
C ASP A 621 -7.05 -34.51 18.32
N VAL A 622 -7.26 -33.96 17.10
CA VAL A 622 -8.46 -33.21 16.77
C VAL A 622 -9.60 -34.06 16.21
N SER A 623 -9.39 -35.36 16.01
CA SER A 623 -10.40 -36.24 15.41
C SER A 623 -11.70 -36.35 16.23
N ASP A 624 -11.65 -36.07 17.55
CA ASP A 624 -12.81 -35.99 18.43
C ASP A 624 -13.50 -34.61 18.44
N ALA A 625 -12.91 -33.58 17.84
CA ALA A 625 -13.50 -32.26 17.79
C ALA A 625 -14.72 -32.20 16.86
N VAL A 626 -15.62 -31.25 17.11
CA VAL A 626 -16.90 -31.16 16.40
C VAL A 626 -17.02 -29.92 15.53
N VAL A 627 -16.47 -28.78 15.95
CA VAL A 627 -16.53 -27.50 15.23
C VAL A 627 -15.15 -26.87 15.09
N TRP A 628 -14.83 -26.39 13.91
CA TRP A 628 -13.75 -25.44 13.68
C TRP A 628 -14.33 -24.02 13.63
N CYS A 629 -14.06 -23.23 14.69
CA CYS A 629 -14.49 -21.84 14.80
C CYS A 629 -13.42 -20.94 14.21
N HIS A 630 -13.71 -20.29 13.07
CA HIS A 630 -12.71 -19.48 12.36
C HIS A 630 -13.24 -18.10 11.91
N PRO A 631 -13.44 -17.16 12.86
CA PRO A 631 -13.77 -15.77 12.54
C PRO A 631 -12.52 -15.04 12.05
N ASN A 632 -12.04 -15.41 10.87
CA ASN A 632 -10.77 -14.95 10.31
C ASN A 632 -10.81 -13.48 9.86
N ASN A 633 -9.63 -12.81 9.97
CA ASN A 633 -9.35 -11.48 9.43
C ASN A 633 -8.30 -11.51 8.30
N PHE A 634 -7.83 -12.68 7.92
CA PHE A 634 -6.78 -12.87 6.91
C PHE A 634 -7.39 -13.37 5.59
N ILE A 635 -7.02 -12.75 4.48
CA ILE A 635 -7.47 -13.15 3.15
C ILE A 635 -6.62 -14.31 2.67
N GLU A 636 -7.18 -15.51 2.75
CA GLU A 636 -6.52 -16.73 2.27
C GLU A 636 -6.54 -16.83 0.74
N THR A 637 -5.43 -17.26 0.15
CA THR A 637 -5.37 -17.66 -1.27
C THR A 637 -5.87 -19.08 -1.49
N PHE A 638 -5.71 -19.94 -0.45
CA PHE A 638 -6.26 -21.28 -0.32
C PHE A 638 -6.09 -21.76 1.12
N ALA A 639 -7.16 -22.20 1.75
CA ALA A 639 -7.13 -22.68 3.12
C ALA A 639 -7.03 -24.22 3.16
N ILE A 640 -5.80 -24.78 3.23
CA ILE A 640 -5.60 -26.24 3.39
C ILE A 640 -6.31 -26.73 4.66
N THR A 641 -6.25 -25.97 5.75
CA THR A 641 -6.90 -26.27 7.02
C THR A 641 -8.41 -26.52 6.87
N ALA A 642 -9.07 -25.84 5.93
CA ALA A 642 -10.49 -26.09 5.65
C ALA A 642 -10.73 -27.51 5.11
N LEU A 643 -9.86 -28.01 4.24
CA LEU A 643 -9.92 -29.41 3.78
C LEU A 643 -9.58 -30.39 4.91
N GLU A 644 -8.58 -30.07 5.71
CA GLU A 644 -8.14 -30.90 6.84
C GLU A 644 -9.23 -31.05 7.90
N THR A 645 -10.02 -29.99 8.16
CA THR A 645 -11.16 -30.05 9.07
C THR A 645 -12.28 -30.94 8.55
N ILE A 646 -12.64 -30.80 7.27
CA ILE A 646 -13.62 -31.70 6.63
C ILE A 646 -13.13 -33.16 6.65
N ALA A 647 -11.84 -33.39 6.32
CA ALA A 647 -11.25 -34.73 6.36
C ALA A 647 -11.30 -35.38 7.75
N ASN A 648 -11.26 -34.60 8.82
CA ASN A 648 -11.40 -35.04 10.22
C ASN A 648 -12.86 -35.11 10.70
N GLY A 649 -13.84 -34.83 9.85
CA GLY A 649 -15.25 -34.79 10.25
C GLY A 649 -15.54 -33.64 11.24
N ILE A 650 -14.84 -32.50 11.12
CA ILE A 650 -15.03 -31.30 11.94
C ILE A 650 -15.81 -30.27 11.13
N PHE A 651 -16.91 -29.76 11.64
CA PHE A 651 -17.78 -28.83 10.94
C PHE A 651 -17.18 -27.39 10.95
N PRO A 652 -16.85 -26.82 9.78
CA PRO A 652 -16.35 -25.45 9.69
C PRO A 652 -17.47 -24.42 9.91
N VAL A 653 -17.26 -23.51 10.85
CA VAL A 653 -18.00 -22.25 10.99
C VAL A 653 -16.99 -21.13 10.78
N VAL A 654 -17.04 -20.47 9.62
CA VAL A 654 -16.01 -19.55 9.18
C VAL A 654 -16.59 -18.23 8.67
N ARG A 655 -15.84 -17.15 8.78
CA ARG A 655 -16.17 -15.90 8.09
C ARG A 655 -15.86 -16.06 6.59
N ARG A 656 -16.82 -15.68 5.71
CA ARG A 656 -16.64 -15.71 4.25
C ARG A 656 -15.63 -14.65 3.83
N LEU A 657 -14.37 -15.05 3.64
CA LEU A 657 -13.29 -14.13 3.28
C LEU A 657 -12.27 -14.82 2.38
N GLY A 658 -11.90 -14.15 1.28
CA GLY A 658 -10.91 -14.68 0.35
C GLY A 658 -11.30 -16.04 -0.24
N ALA A 659 -10.34 -16.95 -0.35
CA ALA A 659 -10.54 -18.26 -0.95
C ALA A 659 -11.31 -19.26 -0.08
N LEU A 660 -11.65 -18.95 1.18
CA LEU A 660 -12.49 -19.83 2.00
C LEU A 660 -13.84 -20.10 1.33
N GLN A 661 -14.43 -19.09 0.66
CA GLN A 661 -15.65 -19.24 -0.12
C GLN A 661 -15.52 -20.26 -1.27
N ASP A 662 -14.34 -20.35 -1.88
CA ASP A 662 -14.10 -21.31 -2.97
C ASP A 662 -13.77 -22.70 -2.43
N THR A 663 -12.89 -22.78 -1.41
CA THR A 663 -12.44 -24.03 -0.81
C THR A 663 -13.60 -24.79 -0.14
N LEU A 664 -14.53 -24.06 0.49
CA LEU A 664 -15.68 -24.65 1.20
C LEU A 664 -16.99 -24.60 0.40
N ARG A 665 -17.01 -24.09 -0.84
CA ARG A 665 -18.22 -23.93 -1.66
C ARG A 665 -19.05 -25.22 -1.75
N GLU A 666 -18.41 -26.33 -2.03
CA GLU A 666 -19.09 -27.63 -2.15
C GLU A 666 -19.61 -28.13 -0.80
N ALA A 667 -18.83 -27.97 0.26
CA ALA A 667 -19.22 -28.35 1.61
C ALA A 667 -20.40 -27.50 2.10
N GLU A 668 -20.39 -26.19 1.86
CA GLU A 668 -21.50 -25.29 2.18
C GLU A 668 -22.78 -25.68 1.44
N ALA A 669 -22.69 -25.91 0.12
CA ALA A 669 -23.84 -26.35 -0.70
C ALA A 669 -24.47 -27.67 -0.22
N LYS A 670 -23.67 -28.53 0.42
CA LYS A 670 -24.12 -29.80 1.02
C LYS A 670 -24.52 -29.67 2.49
N GLY A 671 -24.47 -28.46 3.08
CA GLY A 671 -24.72 -28.22 4.50
C GLY A 671 -23.66 -28.82 5.42
N GLN A 672 -22.44 -29.02 4.92
CA GLN A 672 -21.27 -29.54 5.66
C GLN A 672 -20.29 -28.44 6.13
N ALA A 673 -20.61 -27.20 5.90
CA ALA A 673 -19.91 -26.01 6.37
C ALA A 673 -20.90 -24.85 6.51
N MET A 674 -20.54 -23.83 7.29
CA MET A 674 -21.29 -22.60 7.43
C MET A 674 -20.35 -21.40 7.20
N LEU A 675 -20.65 -20.59 6.18
CA LEU A 675 -19.91 -19.40 5.83
C LEU A 675 -20.76 -18.16 6.16
N LEU A 676 -20.17 -17.24 6.92
CA LEU A 676 -20.87 -16.07 7.47
C LEU A 676 -20.39 -14.78 6.81
N ASP A 677 -21.35 -13.97 6.37
CA ASP A 677 -21.12 -12.68 5.73
C ASP A 677 -21.27 -11.55 6.76
N TYR A 678 -20.18 -11.00 7.22
CA TYR A 678 -20.14 -9.80 8.06
C TYR A 678 -18.80 -9.06 7.94
N ALA A 679 -18.82 -7.74 8.11
CA ALA A 679 -17.59 -6.94 8.14
C ALA A 679 -16.79 -7.22 9.43
N TRP A 680 -15.44 -7.11 9.37
CA TRP A 680 -14.61 -7.38 10.55
C TRP A 680 -14.95 -6.46 11.73
N ASP A 681 -15.29 -5.22 11.46
CA ASP A 681 -15.66 -4.19 12.42
C ASP A 681 -17.16 -4.15 12.76
N ASP A 682 -17.96 -5.08 12.22
CA ASP A 682 -19.37 -5.19 12.59
C ASP A 682 -19.50 -5.46 14.10
N PRO A 683 -20.16 -4.59 14.86
CA PRO A 683 -20.35 -4.77 16.29
C PRO A 683 -21.14 -6.04 16.64
N ASN A 684 -21.97 -6.55 15.72
CA ASN A 684 -22.74 -7.77 15.90
C ASN A 684 -21.99 -9.02 15.41
N GLY A 685 -20.85 -8.88 14.75
CA GLY A 685 -20.15 -9.97 14.10
C GLY A 685 -19.72 -11.10 15.03
N ILE A 686 -19.34 -10.76 16.30
CA ILE A 686 -19.02 -11.76 17.35
C ILE A 686 -20.26 -12.58 17.68
N LYS A 687 -21.40 -11.91 17.90
CA LYS A 687 -22.64 -12.57 18.26
C LYS A 687 -23.17 -13.46 17.12
N LEU A 688 -23.14 -12.93 15.88
CA LEU A 688 -23.55 -13.69 14.68
C LEU A 688 -22.73 -14.97 14.53
N HIS A 689 -21.42 -14.89 14.75
CA HIS A 689 -20.55 -16.06 14.67
C HIS A 689 -20.79 -17.03 15.82
N ALA A 690 -21.03 -16.53 17.01
CA ALA A 690 -21.37 -17.36 18.19
C ALA A 690 -22.71 -18.09 17.99
N ASP A 691 -23.74 -17.41 17.51
CA ASP A 691 -25.04 -18.01 17.22
C ASP A 691 -24.89 -19.16 16.18
N ALA A 692 -24.04 -18.97 15.15
CA ALA A 692 -23.76 -20.02 14.17
C ALA A 692 -23.01 -21.22 14.77
N VAL A 693 -22.07 -21.00 15.68
CA VAL A 693 -21.40 -22.09 16.42
C VAL A 693 -22.41 -22.81 17.32
N CYS A 694 -23.27 -22.10 18.05
CA CYS A 694 -24.33 -22.68 18.88
C CYS A 694 -25.29 -23.53 18.02
N ASP A 695 -25.68 -23.04 16.85
CA ASP A 695 -26.52 -23.81 15.92
C ASP A 695 -25.83 -25.09 15.43
N ALA A 696 -24.52 -25.01 15.12
CA ALA A 696 -23.76 -26.19 14.73
C ALA A 696 -23.66 -27.22 15.86
N LEU A 697 -23.50 -26.77 17.12
CA LEU A 697 -23.48 -27.64 18.30
C LEU A 697 -24.86 -28.27 18.58
N ARG A 698 -25.92 -27.45 18.60
CA ARG A 698 -27.30 -27.87 18.85
C ARG A 698 -27.80 -28.93 17.84
N ASN A 699 -27.50 -28.69 16.56
CA ASN A 699 -27.94 -29.53 15.44
C ASN A 699 -26.96 -30.65 15.13
N LYS A 700 -25.88 -30.83 15.89
CA LYS A 700 -24.80 -31.81 15.63
C LYS A 700 -24.34 -31.80 14.18
N SER A 701 -24.09 -30.61 13.64
CA SER A 701 -23.84 -30.41 12.21
C SER A 701 -22.63 -31.20 11.67
N TRP A 702 -21.70 -31.63 12.52
CA TRP A 702 -20.58 -32.50 12.15
C TRP A 702 -21.02 -33.90 11.67
N GLU A 703 -22.21 -34.38 12.05
CA GLU A 703 -22.76 -35.66 11.59
C GLU A 703 -23.16 -35.63 10.10
N LYS A 704 -23.29 -34.43 9.52
CA LYS A 704 -23.57 -34.22 8.10
C LYS A 704 -22.32 -34.37 7.23
N ILE A 705 -21.13 -34.35 7.81
CA ILE A 705 -19.88 -34.42 7.06
C ILE A 705 -19.70 -35.85 6.56
N VAL A 706 -19.64 -35.96 5.23
CA VAL A 706 -19.40 -37.24 4.57
C VAL A 706 -18.11 -37.12 3.77
N THR A 707 -17.09 -37.84 4.20
CA THR A 707 -15.85 -38.01 3.48
C THR A 707 -15.72 -39.46 3.04
N GLY A 708 -15.34 -39.71 1.79
CA GLY A 708 -15.14 -41.03 1.25
C GLY A 708 -14.09 -41.03 0.15
N GLY A 709 -13.81 -42.20 -0.45
CA GLY A 709 -12.78 -42.36 -1.47
C GLY A 709 -12.78 -41.27 -2.54
N PRO A 710 -13.92 -41.00 -3.22
CA PRO A 710 -14.00 -39.98 -4.26
C PRO A 710 -13.69 -38.56 -3.78
N TRP A 711 -14.06 -38.20 -2.52
CA TRP A 711 -13.73 -36.88 -1.96
C TRP A 711 -12.23 -36.77 -1.69
N PHE A 712 -11.62 -37.79 -1.11
CA PHE A 712 -10.17 -37.82 -0.86
C PHE A 712 -9.39 -37.82 -2.17
N GLU A 713 -9.81 -38.58 -3.18
CA GLU A 713 -9.18 -38.60 -4.50
C GLU A 713 -9.17 -37.21 -5.13
N LYS A 714 -10.31 -36.51 -5.11
CA LYS A 714 -10.45 -35.17 -5.67
C LYS A 714 -9.49 -34.16 -5.03
N HIS A 715 -9.27 -34.27 -3.72
CA HIS A 715 -8.46 -33.33 -2.93
C HIS A 715 -7.03 -33.83 -2.65
N ALA A 716 -6.63 -34.98 -3.19
CA ALA A 716 -5.31 -35.54 -2.98
C ALA A 716 -4.22 -34.74 -3.75
N TRP A 717 -3.07 -34.54 -3.14
CA TRP A 717 -1.90 -34.03 -3.82
C TRP A 717 -1.52 -34.83 -5.07
N SER A 718 -1.74 -36.16 -5.02
CA SER A 718 -1.49 -37.05 -6.15
C SER A 718 -2.29 -36.66 -7.39
N THR A 719 -3.56 -36.33 -7.24
CA THR A 719 -4.43 -35.87 -8.35
C THR A 719 -3.97 -34.53 -8.91
N ILE A 720 -3.57 -33.61 -8.04
CA ILE A 720 -3.04 -32.30 -8.46
C ILE A 720 -1.72 -32.47 -9.22
N ALA A 721 -0.87 -33.42 -8.80
CA ALA A 721 0.35 -33.74 -9.53
C ALA A 721 0.07 -34.31 -10.94
N ASP A 722 -0.97 -35.12 -11.11
CA ASP A 722 -1.40 -35.60 -12.42
C ASP A 722 -1.89 -34.46 -13.33
N GLU A 723 -2.64 -33.49 -12.78
CA GLU A 723 -3.05 -32.29 -13.49
C GLU A 723 -1.82 -31.46 -13.95
N TRP A 724 -0.78 -31.34 -13.12
CA TRP A 724 0.45 -30.65 -13.50
C TRP A 724 1.27 -31.41 -14.55
N ILE A 725 1.32 -32.73 -14.46
CA ILE A 725 1.95 -33.59 -15.46
C ILE A 725 1.32 -33.37 -16.83
N GLU A 726 0.00 -33.25 -16.88
CA GLU A 726 -0.73 -32.94 -18.11
C GLU A 726 -0.48 -31.49 -18.57
N LEU A 727 -0.60 -30.51 -17.66
CA LEU A 727 -0.42 -29.08 -17.93
C LEU A 727 0.94 -28.76 -18.56
N PHE A 728 1.99 -29.40 -18.08
CA PHE A 728 3.39 -29.14 -18.52
C PHE A 728 3.92 -30.19 -19.50
N GLY A 729 3.09 -31.17 -19.94
CA GLY A 729 3.48 -32.21 -20.87
C GLY A 729 4.63 -33.08 -20.34
N LEU A 730 4.57 -33.47 -19.05
CA LEU A 730 5.64 -34.22 -18.38
C LEU A 730 5.46 -35.74 -18.44
N LYS A 731 4.41 -36.25 -19.11
CA LYS A 731 4.23 -37.70 -19.34
C LYS A 731 5.49 -38.27 -19.97
N GLN A 732 5.94 -39.41 -19.51
CA GLN A 732 7.00 -40.16 -20.22
C GLN A 732 6.40 -40.58 -21.58
N PRO A 733 7.16 -40.51 -22.70
CA PRO A 733 6.75 -41.18 -23.92
C PRO A 733 6.56 -42.65 -23.58
N GLU A 734 5.41 -43.22 -23.98
CA GLU A 734 5.20 -44.69 -23.88
C GLU A 734 6.45 -45.37 -24.43
N ARG A 735 7.14 -46.22 -23.64
CA ARG A 735 8.23 -47.03 -24.18
C ARG A 735 7.57 -47.87 -25.28
N ALA A 736 7.91 -47.57 -26.54
CA ALA A 736 7.63 -48.45 -27.63
C ALA A 736 8.24 -49.78 -27.26
N PHE A 737 7.39 -50.77 -26.98
CA PHE A 737 7.89 -52.15 -26.80
C PHE A 737 8.68 -52.48 -28.06
N PRO A 738 9.93 -53.02 -27.93
CA PRO A 738 10.66 -53.48 -29.09
C PRO A 738 9.79 -54.50 -29.84
N GLN A 739 9.61 -54.32 -31.15
CA GLN A 739 8.85 -55.24 -32.01
C GLN A 739 9.41 -56.65 -32.07
N GLU A 740 10.53 -56.92 -31.40
CA GLU A 740 11.19 -58.22 -31.38
C GLU A 740 10.55 -59.29 -30.49
N MET A 741 9.58 -58.92 -29.62
CA MET A 741 8.87 -59.94 -28.79
C MET A 741 7.51 -60.42 -29.33
N GLN A 742 7.10 -59.95 -30.54
CA GLN A 742 5.83 -60.42 -31.15
C GLN A 742 6.04 -61.63 -32.11
N MET A 743 7.24 -62.09 -32.35
CA MET A 743 7.47 -63.22 -33.27
C MET A 743 7.67 -64.57 -32.60
N GLU A 744 7.67 -64.68 -31.26
CA GLU A 744 7.83 -65.99 -30.60
C GLU A 744 6.53 -66.59 -30.00
N ALA A 745 5.36 -65.90 -30.17
CA ALA A 745 4.08 -66.43 -29.71
C ALA A 745 3.19 -67.02 -30.82
N SER A 746 3.76 -67.22 -32.05
CA SER A 746 3.02 -67.83 -33.16
C SER A 746 3.90 -68.88 -33.93
N ALA A 747 4.60 -69.74 -33.20
CA ALA A 747 5.21 -70.95 -33.75
C ALA A 747 4.84 -72.15 -32.86
#